data_d10d9e825688058ef6918a2e43256c1c
#
_entry.id   d10d9e825688058ef6918a2e43256c1c
#
_cell.length_a   1.000
_cell.length_b   1.000
_cell.length_c   1.000
_cell.angle_alpha   90.00
_cell.angle_beta   90.00
_cell.angle_gamma   90.00
#
_symmetry.space_group_name_H-M   'P 1'
#
loop_
_entity.id
_entity.type
_entity.pdbx_description
1 polymer ?
#
loop_
_entity_poly.entity_id
_entity_poly.type
_entity_poly.pdbx_seq_one_letter_code
_entity_poly.pdbx_strand_id
1 'polypeptide(L)'
;MPAQGPPGDASVSGHVIDARTGRPVAGASVEIHSLRDMMTPYGPVIEVSMDGATAQKRGASPPQQTKTGADGAFTFRGLLPGRHGIFARAAGYLVTSLDRHPPPVDEHYPSPAVVLQAGQQFSGLVVFAWKPATLAGEVVDDTGDPAADVAVAALRETMLGGRRRLDIVARTATDDRGTYRFSELRPGRYVVAVPSTVITVPRAVLEEVGVAGDARDAAVTNARSSGAPVPRGDVTTTGAYGVDWRGLAGDVEPTGQPLPRVLIYPTMYYPNTDRVASVSVLALEAGDEIGRIDFQLMKASTHSVAGRVVSEDGPERRAGVRLLAADNHDVLLSEEGFEAGWTVTDDEGRFRFLGVRPGSYRVISRMGQSAWAPMPGTVGFRLIDAIRAERRPATAKFHWAEADVLVDDQDVGDVTLRLASGLRVSGRYEFRGKAPLPTTQQMLNSTITLTPVDAEERMVGWGFPDRKDLLFTTAAFPPGRYFVSARKPNVDWHIEAILIDGQDWYDKAIVLRDRDLTDVVVMLTDEPSTLSGFVAGSTVTPNATPWVVLFPALVDKWIDDGMLERVSSQGRVGADGSFTFRNVRPGQFLLAALPAETAIDLQDPVFIRRIAAVATPVTIRRGANRAAALKVLVSK
;
A
#
# COMPACT_ATOMS: atom_id res chain seq x y z
N MET A 1 41.51 7.97 7.51
CA MET A 1 40.52 7.45 8.48
C MET A 1 39.65 8.63 8.90
N PRO A 2 38.33 8.63 8.71
CA PRO A 2 37.48 9.69 9.26
C PRO A 2 37.48 9.58 10.77
N ALA A 3 37.67 10.69 11.46
CA ALA A 3 37.65 10.79 12.92
C ALA A 3 36.31 10.27 13.46
N GLN A 4 36.35 9.21 14.28
CA GLN A 4 35.21 8.80 15.07
C GLN A 4 34.91 9.93 16.07
N GLY A 5 33.66 10.41 16.06
CA GLY A 5 33.20 11.31 17.12
C GLY A 5 33.36 10.63 18.50
N PRO A 6 33.34 11.42 19.59
CA PRO A 6 33.49 10.86 20.92
C PRO A 6 32.43 9.77 21.15
N PRO A 7 32.79 8.62 21.76
CA PRO A 7 31.84 7.57 22.10
C PRO A 7 30.77 8.14 23.05
N GLY A 8 29.53 7.75 22.86
CA GLY A 8 28.43 8.05 23.77
C GLY A 8 28.63 7.34 25.10
N ASP A 9 27.92 7.77 26.12
CA ASP A 9 27.94 7.22 27.47
C ASP A 9 26.67 6.44 27.85
N ALA A 10 25.67 6.39 26.93
CA ALA A 10 24.44 5.65 27.16
C ALA A 10 24.58 4.16 26.82
N SER A 11 23.72 3.36 27.42
CA SER A 11 23.65 1.91 27.16
C SER A 11 22.21 1.41 27.09
N VAL A 12 22.02 0.31 26.33
CA VAL A 12 20.75 -0.42 26.23
C VAL A 12 21.03 -1.89 26.48
N SER A 13 20.23 -2.50 27.35
CA SER A 13 20.23 -3.97 27.54
C SER A 13 18.81 -4.53 27.55
N GLY A 14 18.67 -5.76 27.11
CA GLY A 14 17.38 -6.40 27.01
C GLY A 14 17.45 -7.86 26.61
N HIS A 15 16.31 -8.41 26.23
CA HIS A 15 16.19 -9.81 25.82
C HIS A 15 15.41 -9.91 24.50
N VAL A 16 15.81 -10.88 23.67
CA VAL A 16 14.99 -11.33 22.56
C VAL A 16 14.20 -12.55 22.99
N ILE A 17 12.88 -12.49 22.87
CA ILE A 17 12.00 -13.60 23.25
C ILE A 17 11.06 -13.98 22.09
N ASP A 18 10.67 -15.24 22.06
CA ASP A 18 9.62 -15.72 21.18
C ASP A 18 8.29 -15.07 21.59
N ALA A 19 7.62 -14.41 20.66
CA ALA A 19 6.46 -13.56 20.94
C ALA A 19 5.25 -14.34 21.50
N ARG A 20 5.10 -15.61 21.11
CA ARG A 20 4.00 -16.48 21.54
C ARG A 20 4.29 -17.19 22.86
N THR A 21 5.50 -17.74 22.99
CA THR A 21 5.84 -18.62 24.11
C THR A 21 6.54 -17.90 25.26
N GLY A 22 7.06 -16.67 25.03
CA GLY A 22 7.88 -15.93 25.98
C GLY A 22 9.26 -16.53 26.21
N ARG A 23 9.65 -17.61 25.52
CA ARG A 23 10.93 -18.25 25.69
C ARG A 23 12.06 -17.40 25.10
N PRO A 24 13.27 -17.39 25.73
CA PRO A 24 14.42 -16.71 25.18
C PRO A 24 14.80 -17.22 23.80
N VAL A 25 15.25 -16.30 22.92
CA VAL A 25 15.81 -16.63 21.60
C VAL A 25 17.32 -16.45 21.65
N ALA A 26 18.04 -17.57 21.76
CA ALA A 26 19.50 -17.61 21.78
C ALA A 26 20.09 -17.40 20.37
N GLY A 27 21.27 -16.77 20.29
CA GLY A 27 22.01 -16.59 19.04
C GLY A 27 21.39 -15.61 18.05
N ALA A 28 20.33 -14.89 18.43
CA ALA A 28 19.75 -13.84 17.59
C ALA A 28 20.77 -12.72 17.38
N SER A 29 20.92 -12.27 16.14
CA SER A 29 21.73 -11.12 15.78
C SER A 29 20.94 -9.85 16.02
N VAL A 30 21.32 -9.08 17.04
CA VAL A 30 20.66 -7.81 17.37
C VAL A 30 21.49 -6.65 16.86
N GLU A 31 20.82 -5.69 16.23
CA GLU A 31 21.42 -4.51 15.63
C GLU A 31 20.74 -3.25 16.14
N ILE A 32 21.52 -2.20 16.48
CA ILE A 32 21.02 -0.90 16.91
C ILE A 32 21.52 0.19 15.97
N HIS A 33 20.60 1.03 15.50
CA HIS A 33 20.86 2.13 14.59
C HIS A 33 20.46 3.46 15.22
N SER A 34 21.29 4.49 15.08
CA SER A 34 20.85 5.85 15.38
C SER A 34 19.88 6.34 14.32
N LEU A 35 18.69 6.78 14.74
CA LEU A 35 17.66 7.33 13.85
C LEU A 35 17.83 8.84 13.60
N ARG A 36 18.92 9.45 14.07
CA ARG A 36 19.19 10.89 13.82
C ARG A 36 19.27 11.23 12.33
N ASP A 37 19.72 10.27 11.52
CA ASP A 37 20.00 10.47 10.10
C ASP A 37 18.99 9.77 9.15
N MET A 38 17.94 9.15 9.68
CA MET A 38 16.99 8.34 8.91
C MET A 38 15.58 8.90 8.83
N MET A 39 15.33 10.12 9.25
CA MET A 39 13.95 10.62 9.32
C MET A 39 13.57 11.52 8.15
N THR A 40 13.04 10.89 7.13
CA THR A 40 11.84 11.41 6.47
C THR A 40 10.64 10.54 6.87
N PRO A 41 9.41 11.04 6.85
CA PRO A 41 8.21 10.24 7.14
C PRO A 41 8.00 9.05 6.19
N TYR A 42 8.82 8.90 5.16
CA TYR A 42 8.69 7.91 4.08
C TYR A 42 9.97 7.11 3.80
N GLY A 43 10.81 6.86 4.83
CA GLY A 43 12.00 6.01 4.67
C GLY A 43 13.33 6.76 4.50
N PRO A 44 14.44 6.04 4.31
CA PRO A 44 15.76 6.62 4.24
C PRO A 44 15.90 7.55 3.03
N VAL A 45 16.46 8.73 3.24
CA VAL A 45 16.90 9.59 2.12
C VAL A 45 18.09 8.93 1.46
N ILE A 46 17.86 8.31 0.31
CA ILE A 46 18.96 7.96 -0.58
C ILE A 46 19.24 9.23 -1.40
N GLU A 47 20.28 9.98 -1.03
CA GLU A 47 20.84 10.96 -1.94
C GLU A 47 21.47 10.19 -3.11
N VAL A 48 20.76 10.12 -4.20
CA VAL A 48 21.32 9.63 -5.47
C VAL A 48 22.07 10.80 -6.08
N SER A 49 23.40 10.79 -5.97
CA SER A 49 24.26 11.69 -6.75
C SER A 49 24.10 11.37 -8.23
N MET A 50 23.90 12.40 -9.05
CA MET A 50 23.65 12.29 -10.50
C MET A 50 24.88 11.83 -11.31
N ASP A 51 26.01 11.66 -10.68
CA ASP A 51 27.32 11.31 -11.26
C ASP A 51 27.78 9.87 -10.96
N GLY A 52 26.87 9.01 -10.42
CA GLY A 52 27.17 7.58 -10.22
C GLY A 52 28.14 7.27 -9.09
N ALA A 53 28.64 8.27 -8.36
CA ALA A 53 29.42 8.06 -7.15
C ALA A 53 28.46 7.84 -5.97
N THR A 54 28.56 6.70 -5.31
CA THR A 54 27.86 6.41 -4.05
C THR A 54 28.20 7.50 -3.04
N ALA A 55 27.22 8.35 -2.72
CA ALA A 55 27.38 9.35 -1.68
C ALA A 55 27.64 8.65 -0.36
N GLN A 56 28.87 8.73 0.11
CA GLN A 56 29.28 8.26 1.42
C GLN A 56 28.51 9.11 2.45
N LYS A 57 27.63 8.47 3.23
CA LYS A 57 26.87 9.10 4.33
C LYS A 57 27.84 9.84 5.26
N ARG A 58 27.83 11.17 5.21
CA ARG A 58 28.55 11.98 6.19
C ARG A 58 27.82 11.90 7.52
N GLY A 59 28.45 11.28 8.52
CA GLY A 59 28.11 11.43 9.93
C GLY A 59 27.25 10.35 10.59
N ALA A 60 26.80 9.31 9.91
CA ALA A 60 26.13 8.19 10.56
C ALA A 60 27.16 7.30 11.26
N SER A 61 27.03 7.13 12.57
CA SER A 61 27.78 6.09 13.27
C SER A 61 27.38 4.72 12.70
N PRO A 62 28.35 3.83 12.42
CA PRO A 62 28.02 2.50 11.92
C PRO A 62 27.09 1.79 12.93
N PRO A 63 26.12 0.99 12.46
CA PRO A 63 25.27 0.22 13.35
C PRO A 63 26.11 -0.67 14.25
N GLN A 64 25.76 -0.74 15.53
CA GLN A 64 26.37 -1.72 16.42
C GLN A 64 25.57 -3.01 16.33
N GLN A 65 26.27 -4.15 16.38
CA GLN A 65 25.68 -5.47 16.29
C GLN A 65 26.20 -6.37 17.41
N THR A 66 25.33 -7.20 17.97
CA THR A 66 25.67 -8.21 18.98
C THR A 66 24.84 -9.48 18.76
N LYS A 67 25.20 -10.57 19.43
CA LYS A 67 24.39 -11.78 19.47
C LYS A 67 23.85 -12.03 20.86
N THR A 68 22.63 -12.54 20.93
CA THR A 68 22.01 -12.90 22.22
C THR A 68 22.66 -14.13 22.83
N GLY A 69 22.79 -14.13 24.17
CA GLY A 69 23.20 -15.27 24.97
C GLY A 69 22.15 -16.40 24.99
N ALA A 70 22.42 -17.46 25.74
CA ALA A 70 21.50 -18.60 25.91
C ALA A 70 20.16 -18.19 26.56
N ASP A 71 20.18 -17.15 27.37
CA ASP A 71 19.03 -16.50 28.01
C ASP A 71 18.34 -15.44 27.15
N GLY A 72 18.77 -15.28 25.89
CA GLY A 72 18.26 -14.27 24.98
C GLY A 72 18.75 -12.84 25.25
N ALA A 73 19.66 -12.65 26.21
CA ALA A 73 20.14 -11.33 26.63
C ALA A 73 21.06 -10.69 25.58
N PHE A 74 20.96 -9.36 25.46
CA PHE A 74 21.87 -8.53 24.68
C PHE A 74 22.19 -7.23 25.40
N THR A 75 23.34 -6.61 25.05
CA THR A 75 23.74 -5.31 25.59
C THR A 75 24.50 -4.50 24.55
N PHE A 76 24.13 -3.21 24.41
CA PHE A 76 24.88 -2.21 23.67
C PHE A 76 25.39 -1.15 24.63
N ARG A 77 26.60 -0.66 24.39
CA ARG A 77 27.25 0.40 25.19
C ARG A 77 27.83 1.47 24.28
N GLY A 78 28.15 2.63 24.86
CA GLY A 78 28.77 3.70 24.10
C GLY A 78 27.80 4.36 23.08
N LEU A 79 26.51 4.40 23.41
CA LEU A 79 25.47 4.97 22.54
C LEU A 79 25.38 6.48 22.74
N LEU A 80 25.17 7.20 21.64
CA LEU A 80 24.90 8.64 21.68
C LEU A 80 23.46 8.91 22.16
N PRO A 81 23.20 10.05 22.79
CA PRO A 81 21.83 10.47 23.11
C PRO A 81 21.00 10.63 21.82
N GLY A 82 19.73 10.23 21.85
CA GLY A 82 18.84 10.35 20.71
C GLY A 82 17.94 9.14 20.51
N ARG A 83 17.31 9.07 19.35
CA ARG A 83 16.41 7.96 18.97
C ARG A 83 17.23 6.84 18.33
N HIS A 84 16.95 5.62 18.75
CA HIS A 84 17.60 4.41 18.25
C HIS A 84 16.56 3.37 17.83
N GLY A 85 16.66 2.86 16.61
CA GLY A 85 15.95 1.67 16.16
C GLY A 85 16.70 0.41 16.55
N ILE A 86 15.99 -0.62 17.00
CA ILE A 86 16.56 -1.91 17.37
C ILE A 86 15.86 -2.99 16.56
N PHE A 87 16.66 -3.83 15.90
CA PHE A 87 16.22 -4.92 15.09
C PHE A 87 16.94 -6.20 15.52
N ALA A 88 16.25 -7.33 15.49
CA ALA A 88 16.90 -8.62 15.69
C ALA A 88 16.55 -9.56 14.54
N ARG A 89 17.47 -10.46 14.22
CA ARG A 89 17.29 -11.54 13.25
C ARG A 89 17.66 -12.84 13.91
N ALA A 90 16.77 -13.83 13.80
CA ALA A 90 17.00 -15.16 14.32
C ALA A 90 16.52 -16.22 13.34
N ALA A 91 17.18 -17.35 13.26
CA ALA A 91 16.76 -18.46 12.42
C ALA A 91 15.39 -18.97 12.86
N GLY A 92 14.48 -19.17 11.91
CA GLY A 92 13.10 -19.60 12.17
C GLY A 92 12.15 -18.49 12.60
N TYR A 93 12.56 -17.21 12.51
CA TYR A 93 11.73 -16.04 12.78
C TYR A 93 11.74 -15.09 11.59
N LEU A 94 10.56 -14.56 11.26
CA LEU A 94 10.42 -13.63 10.13
C LEU A 94 10.87 -12.23 10.47
N VAL A 95 10.42 -11.74 11.63
CA VAL A 95 10.54 -10.34 11.99
C VAL A 95 10.63 -10.20 13.51
N THR A 96 11.26 -9.14 13.94
CA THR A 96 11.29 -8.75 15.36
C THR A 96 10.68 -7.39 15.54
N SER A 97 10.09 -7.16 16.71
CA SER A 97 9.47 -5.89 17.08
C SER A 97 9.67 -5.60 18.55
N LEU A 98 9.70 -4.31 18.92
CA LEU A 98 9.60 -3.87 20.30
C LEU A 98 8.16 -3.92 20.82
N ASP A 99 7.19 -4.11 19.95
CA ASP A 99 5.78 -4.25 20.29
C ASP A 99 5.35 -5.71 20.39
N ARG A 100 4.38 -5.97 21.26
CA ARG A 100 3.77 -7.31 21.43
C ARG A 100 2.89 -7.73 20.25
N HIS A 101 2.67 -6.85 19.30
CA HIS A 101 1.94 -7.14 18.06
C HIS A 101 2.90 -7.24 16.91
N PRO A 102 2.68 -8.18 15.96
CA PRO A 102 3.52 -8.27 14.79
C PRO A 102 3.45 -6.94 14.03
N PRO A 103 4.58 -6.40 13.57
CA PRO A 103 4.57 -5.19 12.79
C PRO A 103 3.73 -5.40 11.52
N PRO A 104 3.01 -4.37 11.06
CA PRO A 104 2.31 -4.43 9.79
C PRO A 104 3.27 -4.77 8.65
N VAL A 105 2.71 -5.25 7.52
CA VAL A 105 3.49 -5.67 6.35
C VAL A 105 4.27 -4.49 5.74
N ASP A 106 3.81 -3.28 5.98
CA ASP A 106 4.43 -2.07 5.45
C ASP A 106 5.76 -1.78 6.16
N GLU A 107 6.86 -1.90 5.42
CA GLU A 107 8.22 -1.57 5.91
C GLU A 107 8.38 -0.09 6.31
N HIS A 108 7.40 0.75 5.97
CA HIS A 108 7.38 2.18 6.28
C HIS A 108 6.75 2.53 7.64
N TYR A 109 6.25 1.54 8.36
CA TYR A 109 5.80 1.79 9.73
C TYR A 109 6.99 2.22 10.59
N PRO A 110 6.91 3.36 11.30
CA PRO A 110 8.01 3.79 12.14
C PRO A 110 8.25 2.71 13.19
N SER A 111 9.32 1.95 13.03
CA SER A 111 9.73 0.98 14.05
C SER A 111 9.80 1.70 15.39
N PRO A 112 9.25 1.12 16.46
CA PRO A 112 9.36 1.69 17.79
C PRO A 112 10.82 2.00 18.10
N ALA A 113 11.10 3.22 18.49
CA ALA A 113 12.45 3.66 18.77
C ALA A 113 12.64 3.82 20.27
N VAL A 114 13.79 3.41 20.76
CA VAL A 114 14.24 3.75 22.11
C VAL A 114 14.83 5.14 22.07
N VAL A 115 14.40 6.03 22.99
CA VAL A 115 14.95 7.37 23.16
C VAL A 115 15.91 7.34 24.33
N LEU A 116 17.18 7.65 24.09
CA LEU A 116 18.23 7.68 25.11
C LEU A 116 18.62 9.12 25.43
N GLN A 117 18.79 9.40 26.72
CA GLN A 117 19.45 10.61 27.22
C GLN A 117 20.95 10.35 27.40
N ALA A 118 21.75 11.42 27.53
CA ALA A 118 23.17 11.30 27.83
C ALA A 118 23.36 10.55 29.15
N GLY A 119 24.28 9.57 29.18
CA GLY A 119 24.57 8.74 30.34
C GLY A 119 23.48 7.76 30.76
N GLN A 120 22.36 7.71 30.03
CA GLN A 120 21.24 6.86 30.41
C GLN A 120 21.56 5.38 30.24
N GLN A 121 21.34 4.59 31.29
CA GLN A 121 21.38 3.15 31.27
C GLN A 121 19.93 2.62 31.14
N PHE A 122 19.55 2.19 29.93
CA PHE A 122 18.23 1.66 29.64
C PHE A 122 18.27 0.13 29.71
N SER A 123 17.59 -0.47 30.69
CA SER A 123 17.59 -1.92 30.90
C SER A 123 16.19 -2.51 30.80
N GLY A 124 16.13 -3.83 30.57
CA GLY A 124 14.88 -4.59 30.54
C GLY A 124 14.08 -4.43 29.24
N LEU A 125 14.72 -4.02 28.14
CA LEU A 125 14.07 -3.97 26.84
C LEU A 125 13.72 -5.39 26.36
N VAL A 126 12.51 -5.59 25.84
CA VAL A 126 12.12 -6.86 25.21
C VAL A 126 11.92 -6.64 23.72
N VAL A 127 12.57 -7.47 22.94
CA VAL A 127 12.38 -7.59 21.50
C VAL A 127 11.60 -8.88 21.24
N PHE A 128 10.41 -8.76 20.67
CA PHE A 128 9.56 -9.89 20.34
C PHE A 128 9.92 -10.45 18.97
N ALA A 129 10.26 -11.73 18.91
CA ALA A 129 10.52 -12.45 17.68
C ALA A 129 9.28 -13.26 17.25
N TRP A 130 8.83 -13.07 16.02
CA TRP A 130 7.60 -13.64 15.49
C TRP A 130 7.93 -14.79 14.52
N LYS A 131 7.46 -15.98 14.85
CA LYS A 131 7.58 -17.14 13.95
C LYS A 131 6.65 -16.95 12.75
N PRO A 132 7.07 -17.44 11.56
CA PRO A 132 6.18 -17.51 10.43
C PRO A 132 5.00 -18.44 10.71
N ALA A 133 3.86 -18.09 10.15
CA ALA A 133 2.75 -19.02 10.02
C ALA A 133 2.76 -19.66 8.64
N THR A 134 2.12 -20.79 8.52
CA THR A 134 2.04 -21.61 7.31
C THR A 134 0.59 -21.87 6.94
N LEU A 135 0.27 -21.73 5.64
CA LEU A 135 -0.95 -22.25 5.02
C LEU A 135 -0.56 -23.25 3.93
N ALA A 136 -1.25 -24.37 3.85
CA ALA A 136 -1.02 -25.39 2.85
C ALA A 136 -2.32 -26.08 2.44
N GLY A 137 -2.35 -26.61 1.23
CA GLY A 137 -3.49 -27.36 0.71
C GLY A 137 -3.18 -27.98 -0.65
N GLU A 138 -4.21 -28.48 -1.29
CA GLU A 138 -4.17 -29.12 -2.58
C GLU A 138 -5.14 -28.42 -3.55
N VAL A 139 -4.80 -28.42 -4.82
CA VAL A 139 -5.66 -27.94 -5.91
C VAL A 139 -5.87 -29.10 -6.87
N VAL A 140 -7.12 -29.44 -7.11
CA VAL A 140 -7.52 -30.44 -8.11
C VAL A 140 -8.42 -29.78 -9.16
N ASP A 141 -8.40 -30.31 -10.35
CA ASP A 141 -9.24 -29.85 -11.47
C ASP A 141 -10.67 -30.44 -11.39
N ASP A 142 -11.45 -30.24 -12.45
CA ASP A 142 -12.85 -30.69 -12.57
C ASP A 142 -12.99 -32.22 -12.66
N THR A 143 -11.92 -32.94 -12.98
CA THR A 143 -11.87 -34.42 -13.02
C THR A 143 -11.40 -35.02 -11.69
N GLY A 144 -10.87 -34.20 -10.80
CA GLY A 144 -10.27 -34.59 -9.52
C GLY A 144 -8.78 -34.92 -9.66
N ASP A 145 -8.17 -34.65 -10.79
CA ASP A 145 -6.74 -34.80 -10.98
C ASP A 145 -5.96 -33.61 -10.39
N PRO A 146 -4.74 -33.87 -9.87
CA PRO A 146 -3.89 -32.80 -9.35
C PRO A 146 -3.61 -31.70 -10.38
N ALA A 147 -3.88 -30.45 -10.03
CA ALA A 147 -3.62 -29.30 -10.89
C ALA A 147 -2.21 -28.74 -10.61
N ALA A 148 -1.26 -29.05 -11.46
CA ALA A 148 0.13 -28.61 -11.35
C ALA A 148 0.33 -27.18 -11.90
N ASP A 149 1.34 -26.48 -11.38
CA ASP A 149 1.75 -25.11 -11.78
C ASP A 149 0.63 -24.06 -11.73
N VAL A 150 -0.34 -24.28 -10.85
CA VAL A 150 -1.44 -23.36 -10.62
C VAL A 150 -1.06 -22.31 -9.59
N ALA A 151 -1.18 -21.04 -9.95
CA ALA A 151 -0.93 -19.94 -9.03
C ALA A 151 -1.94 -19.93 -7.87
N VAL A 152 -1.43 -19.82 -6.65
CA VAL A 152 -2.25 -19.63 -5.43
C VAL A 152 -1.79 -18.36 -4.75
N ALA A 153 -2.74 -17.54 -4.28
CA ALA A 153 -2.48 -16.27 -3.62
C ALA A 153 -3.01 -16.28 -2.18
N ALA A 154 -2.21 -15.74 -1.27
CA ALA A 154 -2.65 -15.40 0.07
C ALA A 154 -2.95 -13.89 0.15
N LEU A 155 -4.19 -13.57 0.45
CA LEU A 155 -4.68 -12.21 0.59
C LEU A 155 -4.86 -11.90 2.09
N ARG A 156 -4.24 -10.84 2.56
CA ARG A 156 -4.39 -10.40 3.95
C ARG A 156 -5.56 -9.43 4.06
N GLU A 157 -6.43 -9.69 5.03
CA GLU A 157 -7.48 -8.73 5.39
C GLU A 157 -6.84 -7.52 6.07
N THR A 158 -7.09 -6.34 5.54
CA THR A 158 -6.65 -5.05 6.07
C THR A 158 -7.83 -4.10 6.12
N MET A 159 -7.75 -3.10 6.97
CA MET A 159 -8.69 -1.99 6.96
C MET A 159 -8.05 -0.82 6.23
N LEU A 160 -8.69 -0.31 5.21
CA LEU A 160 -8.24 0.88 4.49
C LEU A 160 -9.43 1.84 4.33
N GLY A 161 -9.28 3.02 4.90
CA GLY A 161 -10.37 4.00 4.85
C GLY A 161 -11.65 3.57 5.56
N GLY A 162 -11.53 2.82 6.64
CA GLY A 162 -12.69 2.29 7.37
C GLY A 162 -13.42 1.15 6.67
N ARG A 163 -12.88 0.65 5.57
CA ARG A 163 -13.44 -0.46 4.79
C ARG A 163 -12.49 -1.65 4.79
N ARG A 164 -13.06 -2.85 4.84
CA ARG A 164 -12.29 -4.08 4.68
C ARG A 164 -11.71 -4.15 3.26
N ARG A 165 -10.44 -4.53 3.17
CA ARG A 165 -9.74 -4.80 1.92
C ARG A 165 -8.95 -6.09 2.02
N LEU A 166 -8.77 -6.75 0.89
CA LEU A 166 -7.96 -7.94 0.74
C LEU A 166 -6.72 -7.59 -0.09
N ASP A 167 -5.56 -7.62 0.54
CA ASP A 167 -4.28 -7.26 -0.06
C ASP A 167 -3.45 -8.51 -0.33
N ILE A 168 -2.96 -8.69 -1.54
CA ILE A 168 -2.15 -9.84 -1.92
C ILE A 168 -0.77 -9.70 -1.28
N VAL A 169 -0.46 -10.57 -0.34
CA VAL A 169 0.81 -10.51 0.40
C VAL A 169 1.78 -11.64 0.07
N ALA A 170 1.29 -12.73 -0.53
CA ALA A 170 2.14 -13.82 -0.98
C ALA A 170 1.50 -14.56 -2.16
N ARG A 171 2.35 -15.12 -3.01
CA ARG A 171 1.98 -16.00 -4.12
C ARG A 171 2.87 -17.24 -4.10
N THR A 172 2.32 -18.37 -4.48
CA THR A 172 3.02 -19.63 -4.71
C THR A 172 2.39 -20.34 -5.90
N ALA A 173 2.95 -21.45 -6.32
CA ALA A 173 2.33 -22.32 -7.31
C ALA A 173 2.24 -23.74 -6.75
N THR A 174 1.31 -24.53 -7.27
CA THR A 174 1.20 -25.95 -6.95
C THR A 174 2.35 -26.74 -7.58
N ASP A 175 2.78 -27.80 -6.90
CA ASP A 175 3.71 -28.80 -7.45
C ASP A 175 3.00 -29.81 -8.39
N ASP A 176 3.74 -30.84 -8.82
CA ASP A 176 3.24 -31.92 -9.70
C ASP A 176 2.14 -32.79 -9.05
N ARG A 177 1.91 -32.66 -7.76
CA ARG A 177 0.85 -33.34 -7.01
C ARG A 177 -0.31 -32.40 -6.68
N GLY A 178 -0.32 -31.20 -7.24
CA GLY A 178 -1.31 -30.18 -6.93
C GLY A 178 -1.15 -29.55 -5.54
N THR A 179 -0.06 -29.83 -4.81
CA THR A 179 0.11 -29.30 -3.44
C THR A 179 0.77 -27.92 -3.47
N TYR A 180 0.38 -27.06 -2.53
CA TYR A 180 0.96 -25.74 -2.37
C TYR A 180 1.23 -25.43 -0.90
N ARG A 181 2.18 -24.51 -0.64
CA ARG A 181 2.53 -24.07 0.71
C ARG A 181 2.98 -22.61 0.72
N PHE A 182 2.43 -21.85 1.67
CA PHE A 182 2.96 -20.56 2.11
C PHE A 182 3.67 -20.76 3.44
N SER A 183 4.97 -20.56 3.51
CA SER A 183 5.79 -20.87 4.70
C SER A 183 6.22 -19.63 5.48
N GLU A 184 5.95 -18.43 4.98
CA GLU A 184 6.48 -17.18 5.53
C GLU A 184 5.39 -16.13 5.77
N LEU A 185 4.21 -16.56 6.21
CA LEU A 185 3.12 -15.64 6.51
C LEU A 185 3.28 -15.02 7.90
N ARG A 186 3.01 -13.72 7.99
CA ARG A 186 2.94 -13.03 9.28
C ARG A 186 1.61 -13.37 9.98
N PRO A 187 1.53 -13.31 11.31
CA PRO A 187 0.24 -13.40 12.00
C PRO A 187 -0.76 -12.37 11.45
N GLY A 188 -2.02 -12.79 11.30
CA GLY A 188 -3.05 -11.95 10.72
C GLY A 188 -4.26 -12.73 10.21
N ARG A 189 -5.15 -12.04 9.52
CA ARG A 189 -6.37 -12.63 8.94
C ARG A 189 -6.18 -12.75 7.43
N TYR A 190 -6.44 -13.94 6.89
CA TYR A 190 -6.13 -14.28 5.50
C TYR A 190 -7.30 -14.89 4.76
N VAL A 191 -7.35 -14.63 3.47
CA VAL A 191 -8.15 -15.36 2.49
C VAL A 191 -7.17 -16.02 1.52
N VAL A 192 -7.40 -17.27 1.15
CA VAL A 192 -6.61 -17.94 0.11
C VAL A 192 -7.45 -18.01 -1.16
N ALA A 193 -6.82 -17.78 -2.30
CA ALA A 193 -7.47 -17.80 -3.60
C ALA A 193 -6.57 -18.46 -4.67
N VAL A 194 -7.23 -19.08 -5.64
CA VAL A 194 -6.65 -19.48 -6.92
C VAL A 194 -7.10 -18.45 -7.96
N PRO A 195 -6.25 -17.46 -8.31
CA PRO A 195 -6.61 -16.42 -9.26
C PRO A 195 -6.66 -16.97 -10.69
N SER A 196 -7.55 -16.41 -11.47
CA SER A 196 -7.66 -16.73 -12.90
C SER A 196 -8.08 -15.50 -13.68
N THR A 197 -7.32 -15.20 -14.73
CA THR A 197 -7.62 -14.10 -15.66
C THR A 197 -7.40 -14.57 -17.09
N VAL A 198 -8.35 -14.29 -17.96
CA VAL A 198 -8.23 -14.58 -19.39
C VAL A 198 -7.76 -13.34 -20.13
N ILE A 199 -6.65 -13.47 -20.85
CA ILE A 199 -6.13 -12.41 -21.72
C ILE A 199 -6.48 -12.77 -23.15
N THR A 200 -7.28 -11.93 -23.79
CA THR A 200 -7.67 -12.08 -25.20
C THR A 200 -6.91 -11.07 -26.05
N VAL A 201 -6.14 -11.51 -27.03
CA VAL A 201 -5.36 -10.62 -27.90
C VAL A 201 -5.75 -10.83 -29.35
N PRO A 202 -6.07 -9.78 -30.12
CA PRO A 202 -6.29 -9.91 -31.55
C PRO A 202 -5.06 -10.52 -32.25
N ARG A 203 -5.27 -11.42 -33.20
CA ARG A 203 -4.18 -12.15 -33.88
C ARG A 203 -3.21 -11.21 -34.60
N ALA A 204 -3.71 -10.15 -35.22
CA ALA A 204 -2.86 -9.13 -35.83
C ALA A 204 -1.89 -8.50 -34.85
N VAL A 205 -2.31 -8.31 -33.60
CA VAL A 205 -1.44 -7.78 -32.53
C VAL A 205 -0.39 -8.81 -32.10
N LEU A 206 -0.78 -10.09 -32.01
CA LEU A 206 0.18 -11.18 -31.69
C LEU A 206 1.26 -11.32 -32.76
N GLU A 207 0.90 -11.17 -34.03
CA GLU A 207 1.84 -11.23 -35.13
C GLU A 207 2.86 -10.07 -35.10
N GLU A 208 2.43 -8.87 -34.70
CA GLU A 208 3.35 -7.73 -34.46
C GLU A 208 4.30 -7.97 -33.28
N VAL A 209 3.80 -8.51 -32.16
CA VAL A 209 4.60 -8.77 -30.94
C VAL A 209 5.56 -9.96 -31.13
N GLY A 210 5.23 -10.89 -32.04
CA GLY A 210 6.03 -12.06 -32.37
C GLY A 210 7.30 -11.76 -33.20
N VAL A 211 7.47 -10.54 -33.73
CA VAL A 211 8.65 -10.11 -34.48
C VAL A 211 9.81 -9.90 -33.51
N ALA A 212 10.95 -10.54 -33.76
CA ALA A 212 12.13 -10.47 -32.92
C ALA A 212 12.86 -9.10 -33.04
N GLY A 213 13.44 -8.61 -31.95
CA GLY A 213 14.29 -7.42 -31.92
C GLY A 213 13.60 -6.13 -31.45
N ASP A 214 14.10 -4.99 -31.90
CA ASP A 214 13.67 -3.63 -31.47
C ASP A 214 12.16 -3.39 -31.57
N ALA A 215 11.49 -4.04 -32.54
CA ALA A 215 10.03 -3.94 -32.70
C ALA A 215 9.26 -4.60 -31.55
N ARG A 216 9.78 -5.70 -30.96
CA ARG A 216 9.18 -6.35 -29.79
C ARG A 216 9.30 -5.45 -28.56
N ASP A 217 10.45 -4.81 -28.35
CA ASP A 217 10.66 -3.91 -27.22
C ASP A 217 9.80 -2.65 -27.35
N ALA A 218 9.59 -2.14 -28.56
CA ALA A 218 8.68 -1.03 -28.82
C ALA A 218 7.22 -1.43 -28.59
N ALA A 219 6.79 -2.62 -29.04
CA ALA A 219 5.43 -3.13 -28.81
C ALA A 219 5.16 -3.40 -27.33
N VAL A 220 6.13 -3.98 -26.61
CA VAL A 220 6.06 -4.16 -25.14
C VAL A 220 6.00 -2.83 -24.41
N THR A 221 6.76 -1.83 -24.87
CA THR A 221 6.76 -0.48 -24.28
C THR A 221 5.41 0.22 -24.53
N ASN A 222 4.86 0.09 -25.73
CA ASN A 222 3.56 0.64 -26.08
C ASN A 222 2.42 -0.08 -25.32
N ALA A 223 2.47 -1.41 -25.22
CA ALA A 223 1.53 -2.17 -24.41
C ALA A 223 1.57 -1.75 -22.94
N ARG A 224 2.76 -1.57 -22.37
CA ARG A 224 2.93 -1.08 -20.98
C ARG A 224 2.42 0.34 -20.80
N SER A 225 2.59 1.22 -21.78
CA SER A 225 2.09 2.61 -21.70
C SER A 225 0.57 2.71 -21.89
N SER A 226 -0.03 1.75 -22.57
CA SER A 226 -1.48 1.63 -22.74
C SER A 226 -2.15 0.79 -21.64
N GLY A 227 -1.37 0.27 -20.68
CA GLY A 227 -1.87 -0.65 -19.65
C GLY A 227 -2.24 -2.03 -20.18
N ALA A 228 -1.85 -2.36 -21.43
CA ALA A 228 -2.15 -3.66 -22.01
C ALA A 228 -1.24 -4.76 -21.43
N PRO A 229 -1.75 -5.96 -21.15
CA PRO A 229 -0.95 -7.07 -20.71
C PRO A 229 -0.07 -7.58 -21.85
N VAL A 230 1.13 -7.98 -21.53
CA VAL A 230 2.01 -8.70 -22.45
C VAL A 230 1.78 -10.19 -22.23
N PRO A 231 1.37 -10.95 -23.28
CA PRO A 231 1.25 -12.40 -23.17
C PRO A 231 2.55 -13.03 -22.67
N ARG A 232 2.44 -13.94 -21.72
CA ARG A 232 3.58 -14.68 -21.15
C ARG A 232 3.32 -16.16 -21.36
N GLY A 233 3.96 -16.77 -22.33
CA GLY A 233 3.88 -18.22 -22.55
C GLY A 233 3.10 -18.63 -23.78
N ASP A 234 2.57 -19.84 -23.76
CA ASP A 234 1.87 -20.44 -24.88
C ASP A 234 0.49 -19.84 -25.05
N VAL A 235 0.32 -19.10 -26.14
CA VAL A 235 -0.96 -18.52 -26.53
C VAL A 235 -1.75 -19.51 -27.37
N THR A 236 -2.91 -19.92 -26.87
CA THR A 236 -3.82 -20.74 -27.65
C THR A 236 -4.50 -19.88 -28.73
N THR A 237 -4.19 -20.12 -30.02
CA THR A 237 -4.80 -19.37 -31.12
C THR A 237 -6.14 -19.95 -31.51
N THR A 238 -7.15 -19.10 -31.65
CA THR A 238 -8.49 -19.49 -32.07
C THR A 238 -9.13 -18.39 -32.93
N GLY A 239 -9.36 -18.72 -34.20
CA GLY A 239 -9.90 -17.76 -35.16
C GLY A 239 -9.07 -16.49 -35.27
N ALA A 240 -9.70 -15.34 -35.02
CA ALA A 240 -9.05 -14.01 -35.05
C ALA A 240 -8.34 -13.61 -33.73
N TYR A 241 -8.30 -14.49 -32.74
CA TYR A 241 -7.78 -14.17 -31.40
C TYR A 241 -6.78 -15.20 -30.91
N GLY A 242 -5.91 -14.78 -30.00
CA GLY A 242 -5.15 -15.63 -29.12
C GLY A 242 -5.64 -15.48 -27.69
N VAL A 243 -5.62 -16.56 -26.94
CA VAL A 243 -6.00 -16.63 -25.53
C VAL A 243 -4.78 -17.01 -24.72
N ASP A 244 -4.41 -16.17 -23.76
CA ASP A 244 -3.36 -16.43 -22.75
C ASP A 244 -4.05 -16.60 -21.39
N TRP A 245 -3.68 -17.65 -20.69
CA TRP A 245 -4.27 -18.02 -19.41
C TRP A 245 -3.38 -17.57 -18.26
N ARG A 246 -3.96 -16.81 -17.33
CA ARG A 246 -3.33 -16.52 -16.03
C ARG A 246 -4.05 -17.33 -14.96
N GLY A 247 -3.58 -18.54 -14.73
CA GLY A 247 -4.21 -19.57 -13.91
C GLY A 247 -4.23 -20.90 -14.64
N LEU A 248 -5.08 -21.83 -14.21
CA LEU A 248 -5.24 -23.11 -14.89
C LEU A 248 -5.87 -22.89 -16.28
N ALA A 249 -5.25 -23.48 -17.31
CA ALA A 249 -5.71 -23.35 -18.67
C ALA A 249 -7.10 -23.99 -18.83
N GLY A 250 -8.02 -23.24 -19.43
CA GLY A 250 -9.33 -23.73 -19.82
C GLY A 250 -9.31 -24.38 -21.20
N ASP A 251 -10.51 -24.58 -21.78
CA ASP A 251 -10.68 -25.18 -23.09
C ASP A 251 -11.21 -24.16 -24.10
N VAL A 252 -10.77 -24.31 -25.34
CA VAL A 252 -11.30 -23.58 -26.48
C VAL A 252 -11.97 -24.58 -27.44
N GLU A 253 -13.29 -24.56 -27.43
CA GLU A 253 -14.09 -25.46 -28.26
C GLU A 253 -14.44 -24.79 -29.61
N PRO A 254 -14.08 -25.39 -30.75
CA PRO A 254 -14.53 -24.89 -32.04
C PRO A 254 -16.02 -25.16 -32.18
N THR A 255 -16.80 -24.11 -32.29
CA THR A 255 -18.28 -24.20 -32.38
C THR A 255 -18.84 -24.29 -33.79
N GLY A 256 -18.00 -24.24 -34.85
CA GLY A 256 -18.46 -24.04 -36.22
C GLY A 256 -19.08 -22.64 -36.46
N GLN A 257 -19.17 -21.81 -35.44
CA GLN A 257 -19.56 -20.40 -35.50
C GLN A 257 -18.31 -19.51 -35.59
N PRO A 258 -18.47 -18.22 -35.95
CA PRO A 258 -17.31 -17.31 -36.06
C PRO A 258 -16.54 -17.08 -34.77
N LEU A 259 -17.12 -17.40 -33.60
CA LEU A 259 -16.48 -17.32 -32.32
C LEU A 259 -16.41 -18.69 -31.63
N PRO A 260 -15.25 -19.04 -31.05
CA PRO A 260 -15.11 -20.26 -30.26
C PRO A 260 -15.86 -20.13 -28.94
N ARG A 261 -16.27 -21.26 -28.39
CA ARG A 261 -16.70 -21.33 -27.00
C ARG A 261 -15.47 -21.51 -26.13
N VAL A 262 -15.35 -20.67 -25.10
CA VAL A 262 -14.26 -20.75 -24.14
C VAL A 262 -14.83 -21.24 -22.81
N LEU A 263 -14.24 -22.30 -22.25
CA LEU A 263 -14.50 -22.76 -20.90
C LEU A 263 -13.32 -22.32 -20.03
N ILE A 264 -13.60 -21.78 -18.87
CA ILE A 264 -12.57 -21.28 -17.95
C ILE A 264 -12.68 -21.94 -16.59
N TYR A 265 -11.55 -21.99 -15.86
CA TYR A 265 -11.57 -22.12 -14.42
C TYR A 265 -11.62 -20.70 -13.84
N PRO A 266 -12.71 -20.30 -13.18
CA PRO A 266 -12.83 -18.95 -12.63
C PRO A 266 -11.90 -18.77 -11.42
N THR A 267 -11.62 -17.52 -11.06
CA THR A 267 -11.00 -17.22 -9.76
C THR A 267 -11.83 -17.86 -8.64
N MET A 268 -11.16 -18.66 -7.82
CA MET A 268 -11.78 -19.40 -6.73
C MET A 268 -11.17 -18.99 -5.39
N TYR A 269 -12.02 -18.74 -4.41
CA TYR A 269 -11.62 -18.42 -3.03
C TYR A 269 -11.98 -19.58 -2.10
N TYR A 270 -11.19 -19.75 -1.05
CA TYR A 270 -11.51 -20.73 -0.01
C TYR A 270 -12.75 -20.31 0.80
N PRO A 271 -13.70 -21.22 1.06
CA PRO A 271 -13.76 -22.63 0.72
C PRO A 271 -14.57 -22.91 -0.57
N ASN A 272 -13.90 -22.95 -1.73
CA ASN A 272 -14.50 -23.26 -3.04
C ASN A 272 -15.68 -22.34 -3.43
N THR A 273 -15.50 -21.02 -3.29
CA THR A 273 -16.46 -20.01 -3.73
C THR A 273 -15.83 -19.04 -4.73
N ASP A 274 -16.62 -18.62 -5.69
CA ASP A 274 -16.24 -17.59 -6.66
C ASP A 274 -16.64 -16.16 -6.23
N ARG A 275 -17.24 -16.03 -5.03
CA ARG A 275 -17.72 -14.75 -4.49
C ARG A 275 -16.92 -14.32 -3.27
N VAL A 276 -16.34 -13.13 -3.34
CA VAL A 276 -15.58 -12.53 -2.22
C VAL A 276 -16.42 -12.37 -0.95
N ALA A 277 -17.73 -12.15 -1.10
CA ALA A 277 -18.64 -12.05 0.05
C ALA A 277 -18.81 -13.36 0.85
N SER A 278 -18.46 -14.51 0.26
CA SER A 278 -18.65 -15.85 0.85
C SER A 278 -17.34 -16.51 1.29
N VAL A 279 -16.24 -15.77 1.33
CA VAL A 279 -14.93 -16.31 1.69
C VAL A 279 -14.81 -16.67 3.16
N SER A 280 -14.04 -17.69 3.47
CA SER A 280 -13.63 -17.99 4.84
C SER A 280 -12.33 -17.26 5.18
N VAL A 281 -12.38 -16.47 6.25
CA VAL A 281 -11.20 -15.79 6.77
C VAL A 281 -10.47 -16.68 7.77
N LEU A 282 -9.21 -16.96 7.49
CA LEU A 282 -8.32 -17.78 8.30
C LEU A 282 -7.52 -16.87 9.23
N ALA A 283 -7.70 -17.02 10.53
CA ALA A 283 -6.90 -16.29 11.53
C ALA A 283 -5.62 -17.08 11.82
N LEU A 284 -4.47 -16.48 11.58
CA LEU A 284 -3.16 -17.06 11.83
C LEU A 284 -2.48 -16.37 13.00
N GLU A 285 -2.01 -17.17 13.96
CA GLU A 285 -1.09 -16.74 15.00
C GLU A 285 0.37 -17.10 14.63
N ALA A 286 1.31 -16.58 15.40
CA ALA A 286 2.72 -16.87 15.17
C ALA A 286 3.03 -18.37 15.34
N GLY A 287 3.61 -18.99 14.32
CA GLY A 287 3.97 -20.39 14.30
C GLY A 287 2.81 -21.34 14.04
N ASP A 288 1.65 -20.85 13.65
CA ASP A 288 0.53 -21.72 13.26
C ASP A 288 0.83 -22.42 11.92
N GLU A 289 0.42 -23.67 11.83
CA GLU A 289 0.47 -24.47 10.62
C GLU A 289 -0.95 -24.98 10.32
N ILE A 290 -1.60 -24.39 9.33
CA ILE A 290 -2.95 -24.77 8.89
C ILE A 290 -2.82 -25.45 7.52
N GLY A 291 -3.21 -26.72 7.46
CA GLY A 291 -3.32 -27.49 6.22
C GLY A 291 -4.78 -27.70 5.80
N ARG A 292 -4.97 -28.41 4.68
CA ARG A 292 -6.29 -28.72 4.10
C ARG A 292 -7.07 -27.47 3.67
N ILE A 293 -6.36 -26.51 3.13
CA ILE A 293 -6.97 -25.38 2.44
C ILE A 293 -7.10 -25.79 0.96
N ASP A 294 -8.01 -26.71 0.70
CA ASP A 294 -8.08 -27.42 -0.57
C ASP A 294 -9.07 -26.77 -1.53
N PHE A 295 -8.75 -26.85 -2.82
CA PHE A 295 -9.57 -26.32 -3.91
C PHE A 295 -9.90 -27.42 -4.90
N GLN A 296 -11.18 -27.48 -5.28
CA GLN A 296 -11.64 -28.19 -6.48
C GLN A 296 -12.06 -27.16 -7.50
N LEU A 297 -11.33 -27.05 -8.60
CA LEU A 297 -11.61 -26.12 -9.67
C LEU A 297 -12.65 -26.74 -10.60
N MET A 298 -13.65 -25.95 -10.98
CA MET A 298 -14.71 -26.38 -11.89
C MET A 298 -14.74 -25.49 -13.11
N LYS A 299 -14.76 -26.08 -14.31
CA LYS A 299 -14.92 -25.33 -15.54
C LYS A 299 -16.29 -24.68 -15.60
N ALA A 300 -16.33 -23.46 -16.07
CA ALA A 300 -17.54 -22.68 -16.26
C ALA A 300 -17.73 -22.31 -17.73
N SER A 301 -18.99 -22.36 -18.19
CA SER A 301 -19.38 -21.83 -19.49
C SER A 301 -19.30 -20.31 -19.47
N THR A 302 -18.93 -19.72 -20.63
CA THR A 302 -18.70 -18.29 -20.74
C THR A 302 -19.30 -17.70 -21.99
N HIS A 303 -19.35 -16.39 -22.04
CA HIS A 303 -19.75 -15.54 -23.14
C HIS A 303 -18.60 -14.63 -23.56
N SER A 304 -18.82 -13.86 -24.62
CA SER A 304 -17.89 -12.81 -25.02
C SER A 304 -18.45 -11.42 -24.72
N VAL A 305 -17.55 -10.46 -24.44
CA VAL A 305 -17.88 -9.04 -24.36
C VAL A 305 -17.05 -8.31 -25.41
N ALA A 306 -17.72 -7.58 -26.30
CA ALA A 306 -17.07 -6.88 -27.39
C ALA A 306 -17.47 -5.41 -27.46
N GLY A 307 -16.57 -4.60 -28.00
CA GLY A 307 -16.82 -3.18 -28.15
C GLY A 307 -15.71 -2.46 -28.89
N ARG A 308 -15.68 -1.15 -28.74
CA ARG A 308 -14.66 -0.28 -29.31
C ARG A 308 -14.21 0.81 -28.35
N VAL A 309 -12.95 1.20 -28.47
CA VAL A 309 -12.38 2.37 -27.80
C VAL A 309 -12.22 3.48 -28.83
N VAL A 310 -12.76 4.65 -28.53
CA VAL A 310 -12.72 5.82 -29.40
C VAL A 310 -12.30 7.06 -28.63
N SER A 311 -11.50 7.92 -29.26
CA SER A 311 -11.15 9.26 -28.78
C SER A 311 -11.77 10.33 -29.69
N GLU A 312 -11.45 11.58 -29.45
CA GLU A 312 -11.80 12.70 -30.34
C GLU A 312 -11.11 12.55 -31.71
N ASP A 313 -9.94 11.92 -31.76
CA ASP A 313 -9.17 11.70 -32.99
C ASP A 313 -9.63 10.47 -33.77
N GLY A 314 -10.58 9.69 -33.25
CA GLY A 314 -11.12 8.48 -33.87
C GLY A 314 -10.90 7.20 -33.07
N PRO A 315 -10.91 6.02 -33.74
CA PRO A 315 -10.68 4.73 -33.10
C PRO A 315 -9.26 4.62 -32.51
N GLU A 316 -9.17 4.10 -31.29
CA GLU A 316 -7.88 3.97 -30.58
C GLU A 316 -7.28 2.58 -30.79
N ARG A 317 -6.10 2.56 -31.40
CA ARG A 317 -5.32 1.35 -31.66
C ARG A 317 -4.48 0.97 -30.45
N ARG A 318 -4.37 -0.33 -30.16
CA ARG A 318 -3.50 -0.86 -29.10
C ARG A 318 -3.84 -0.31 -27.72
N ALA A 319 -5.08 0.13 -27.53
CA ALA A 319 -5.57 0.52 -26.22
C ALA A 319 -5.76 -0.72 -25.33
N GLY A 320 -5.19 -0.73 -24.14
CA GLY A 320 -5.44 -1.75 -23.15
C GLY A 320 -6.83 -1.60 -22.55
N VAL A 321 -7.56 -2.71 -22.46
CA VAL A 321 -8.91 -2.75 -21.88
C VAL A 321 -8.97 -3.83 -20.82
N ARG A 322 -9.50 -3.50 -19.64
CA ARG A 322 -9.67 -4.41 -18.50
C ARG A 322 -11.14 -4.64 -18.22
N LEU A 323 -11.44 -5.84 -17.79
CA LEU A 323 -12.76 -6.25 -17.33
C LEU A 323 -12.69 -6.57 -15.83
N LEU A 324 -13.38 -5.82 -15.01
CA LEU A 324 -13.41 -5.98 -13.56
C LEU A 324 -14.78 -6.46 -13.12
N ALA A 325 -14.83 -7.50 -12.28
CA ALA A 325 -16.09 -7.93 -11.69
C ALA A 325 -16.60 -6.87 -10.70
N ALA A 326 -17.86 -6.49 -10.79
CA ALA A 326 -18.45 -5.42 -9.99
C ALA A 326 -18.57 -5.76 -8.49
N ASP A 327 -18.57 -7.03 -8.14
CA ASP A 327 -18.66 -7.53 -6.76
C ASP A 327 -17.28 -7.73 -6.09
N ASN A 328 -16.19 -7.41 -6.79
CA ASN A 328 -14.81 -7.63 -6.32
C ASN A 328 -14.16 -6.38 -5.71
N HIS A 329 -14.96 -5.47 -5.14
CA HIS A 329 -14.47 -4.20 -4.58
C HIS A 329 -13.53 -4.36 -3.37
N ASP A 330 -13.60 -5.50 -2.67
CA ASP A 330 -12.79 -5.74 -1.48
C ASP A 330 -11.35 -6.16 -1.81
N VAL A 331 -11.08 -6.66 -3.02
CA VAL A 331 -9.74 -7.06 -3.45
C VAL A 331 -9.00 -5.84 -3.99
N LEU A 332 -7.82 -5.59 -3.43
CA LEU A 332 -6.93 -4.55 -3.95
C LEU A 332 -6.24 -5.08 -5.22
N LEU A 333 -6.67 -4.58 -6.36
CA LEU A 333 -6.14 -4.95 -7.68
C LEU A 333 -4.81 -4.22 -7.95
N SER A 334 -3.82 -4.42 -7.10
CA SER A 334 -2.48 -3.84 -7.30
C SER A 334 -1.65 -4.62 -8.32
N GLU A 335 -2.04 -5.85 -8.63
CA GLU A 335 -1.30 -6.77 -9.51
C GLU A 335 -2.22 -7.58 -10.41
N GLU A 336 -1.66 -8.09 -11.51
CA GLU A 336 -2.33 -8.99 -12.46
C GLU A 336 -2.88 -10.24 -11.76
N GLY A 337 -4.08 -10.69 -12.13
CA GLY A 337 -4.59 -12.03 -11.80
C GLY A 337 -5.94 -12.10 -11.09
N PHE A 338 -6.53 -10.96 -10.73
CA PHE A 338 -7.88 -10.91 -10.15
C PHE A 338 -8.89 -10.17 -11.02
N GLU A 339 -8.48 -9.69 -12.18
CA GLU A 339 -9.38 -9.19 -13.22
C GLU A 339 -10.13 -10.34 -13.89
N ALA A 340 -11.37 -10.10 -14.25
CA ALA A 340 -12.15 -11.07 -15.03
C ALA A 340 -11.60 -11.26 -16.44
N GLY A 341 -10.94 -10.23 -16.99
CA GLY A 341 -10.31 -10.32 -18.29
C GLY A 341 -9.47 -9.12 -18.67
N TRP A 342 -8.57 -9.33 -19.62
CA TRP A 342 -7.75 -8.30 -20.26
C TRP A 342 -7.79 -8.47 -21.76
N THR A 343 -7.76 -7.36 -22.49
CA THR A 343 -7.64 -7.35 -23.94
C THR A 343 -6.94 -6.09 -24.43
N VAL A 344 -6.66 -6.03 -25.72
CA VAL A 344 -6.12 -4.86 -26.40
C VAL A 344 -6.93 -4.61 -27.67
N THR A 345 -7.07 -3.35 -28.08
CA THR A 345 -7.80 -3.03 -29.31
C THR A 345 -7.00 -3.36 -30.56
N ASP A 346 -7.71 -3.71 -31.63
CA ASP A 346 -7.18 -3.85 -32.99
C ASP A 346 -6.96 -2.48 -33.68
N ASP A 347 -6.68 -2.49 -34.99
CA ASP A 347 -6.42 -1.29 -35.78
C ASP A 347 -7.63 -0.38 -35.93
N GLU A 348 -8.83 -0.93 -35.82
CA GLU A 348 -10.10 -0.23 -35.89
C GLU A 348 -10.64 0.13 -34.49
N GLY A 349 -9.81 0.01 -33.45
CA GLY A 349 -10.18 0.32 -32.08
C GLY A 349 -11.13 -0.69 -31.45
N ARG A 350 -11.36 -1.86 -32.06
CA ARG A 350 -12.27 -2.89 -31.56
C ARG A 350 -11.56 -3.76 -30.53
N PHE A 351 -12.26 -4.13 -29.49
CA PHE A 351 -11.80 -5.08 -28.48
C PHE A 351 -12.79 -6.22 -28.27
N ARG A 352 -12.29 -7.33 -27.76
CA ARG A 352 -13.12 -8.46 -27.33
C ARG A 352 -12.48 -9.18 -26.14
N PHE A 353 -13.30 -9.48 -25.17
CA PHE A 353 -13.00 -10.45 -24.12
C PHE A 353 -13.67 -11.76 -24.48
N LEU A 354 -12.92 -12.84 -24.44
CA LEU A 354 -13.41 -14.21 -24.43
C LEU A 354 -13.36 -14.72 -22.98
N GLY A 355 -14.15 -15.71 -22.66
CA GLY A 355 -14.11 -16.33 -21.34
C GLY A 355 -14.76 -15.49 -20.23
N VAL A 356 -15.80 -14.74 -20.53
CA VAL A 356 -16.53 -13.92 -19.55
C VAL A 356 -17.72 -14.69 -19.00
N ARG A 357 -17.79 -14.86 -17.70
CA ARG A 357 -18.93 -15.50 -17.03
C ARG A 357 -20.14 -14.56 -16.94
N PRO A 358 -21.36 -15.11 -16.76
CA PRO A 358 -22.49 -14.28 -16.35
C PRO A 358 -22.20 -13.50 -15.09
N GLY A 359 -22.53 -12.20 -15.07
CA GLY A 359 -22.27 -11.30 -13.96
C GLY A 359 -22.28 -9.83 -14.36
N SER A 360 -22.13 -8.96 -13.37
CA SER A 360 -21.98 -7.51 -13.57
C SER A 360 -20.51 -7.15 -13.61
N TYR A 361 -20.13 -6.33 -14.58
CA TYR A 361 -18.74 -5.97 -14.83
C TYR A 361 -18.61 -4.49 -15.11
N ARG A 362 -17.40 -3.98 -14.88
CA ARG A 362 -16.95 -2.68 -15.33
C ARG A 362 -15.81 -2.85 -16.33
N VAL A 363 -15.99 -2.32 -17.53
CA VAL A 363 -14.97 -2.28 -18.58
C VAL A 363 -14.24 -0.96 -18.49
N ILE A 364 -12.92 -0.98 -18.37
CA ILE A 364 -12.11 0.24 -18.23
C ILE A 364 -10.98 0.26 -19.26
N SER A 365 -10.68 1.46 -19.77
CA SER A 365 -9.48 1.71 -20.57
C SER A 365 -8.77 2.95 -20.04
N ARG A 366 -7.45 2.85 -19.89
CA ARG A 366 -6.59 3.95 -19.44
C ARG A 366 -5.41 4.04 -20.38
N MET A 367 -5.25 5.18 -21.01
CA MET A 367 -4.21 5.40 -22.02
C MET A 367 -3.34 6.60 -21.67
N GLY A 368 -2.07 6.52 -22.07
CA GLY A 368 -1.10 7.57 -21.87
C GLY A 368 -0.15 7.29 -20.72
N GLN A 369 0.78 8.19 -20.53
CA GLN A 369 1.74 8.08 -19.42
C GLN A 369 1.02 8.44 -18.12
N SER A 370 0.54 7.43 -17.44
CA SER A 370 0.03 7.56 -16.10
C SER A 370 1.19 7.92 -15.17
N ALA A 371 1.04 9.01 -14.42
CA ALA A 371 1.92 9.29 -13.29
C ALA A 371 1.55 8.44 -12.05
N TRP A 372 0.73 7.45 -12.26
CA TRP A 372 0.32 6.51 -11.24
C TRP A 372 1.48 5.55 -10.96
N ALA A 373 1.92 5.53 -9.72
CA ALA A 373 2.83 4.52 -9.21
C ALA A 373 2.11 3.75 -8.09
N PRO A 374 2.40 2.47 -7.91
CA PRO A 374 1.94 1.73 -6.74
C PRO A 374 2.32 2.49 -5.46
N MET A 375 1.46 2.46 -4.45
CA MET A 375 1.81 3.06 -3.15
C MET A 375 3.03 2.35 -2.55
N PRO A 376 3.91 3.08 -1.84
CA PRO A 376 4.96 2.44 -1.06
C PRO A 376 4.39 1.35 -0.15
N GLY A 377 5.05 0.18 -0.11
CA GLY A 377 4.59 -0.98 0.66
C GLY A 377 3.72 -1.97 -0.11
N THR A 378 3.31 -1.70 -1.34
CA THR A 378 2.68 -2.71 -2.19
C THR A 378 3.71 -3.62 -2.86
N VAL A 379 3.35 -4.88 -3.06
CA VAL A 379 4.18 -5.80 -3.85
C VAL A 379 4.35 -5.22 -5.26
N GLY A 380 5.60 -5.13 -5.75
CA GLY A 380 5.91 -4.53 -7.05
C GLY A 380 6.33 -3.05 -7.00
N PHE A 381 6.20 -2.37 -5.85
CA PHE A 381 6.75 -1.02 -5.70
C PHE A 381 8.27 -1.04 -5.83
N ARG A 382 8.79 -0.38 -6.87
CA ARG A 382 10.21 -0.10 -7.00
C ARG A 382 10.43 1.41 -6.87
N LEU A 383 11.31 1.81 -5.96
CA LEU A 383 11.71 3.21 -5.80
C LEU A 383 12.14 3.84 -7.13
N ILE A 384 12.74 3.04 -8.02
CA ILE A 384 13.16 3.48 -9.36
C ILE A 384 11.96 3.84 -10.25
N ASP A 385 10.82 3.17 -10.07
CA ASP A 385 9.61 3.45 -10.85
C ASP A 385 8.93 4.72 -10.36
N ALA A 386 8.96 4.97 -9.05
CA ALA A 386 8.55 6.25 -8.47
C ALA A 386 9.46 7.40 -8.98
N ILE A 387 10.78 7.23 -8.95
CA ILE A 387 11.74 8.23 -9.46
C ILE A 387 11.55 8.47 -10.96
N ARG A 388 11.23 7.43 -11.73
CA ARG A 388 10.91 7.57 -13.17
C ARG A 388 9.57 8.27 -13.39
N ALA A 389 8.56 7.98 -12.58
CA ALA A 389 7.28 8.69 -12.60
C ALA A 389 7.46 10.17 -12.23
N GLU A 390 8.34 10.47 -11.28
CA GLU A 390 8.70 11.83 -10.86
C GLU A 390 9.24 12.73 -11.97
N ARG A 391 9.89 12.15 -12.98
CA ARG A 391 10.48 12.91 -14.11
C ARG A 391 9.53 13.12 -15.28
N ARG A 392 8.28 12.67 -15.19
CA ARG A 392 7.32 12.82 -16.29
C ARG A 392 6.74 14.23 -16.29
N PRO A 393 6.66 14.89 -17.45
CA PRO A 393 6.10 16.24 -17.51
C PRO A 393 4.63 16.23 -17.11
N ALA A 394 4.21 17.24 -16.36
CA ALA A 394 2.82 17.47 -16.01
C ALA A 394 1.88 17.57 -17.24
N THR A 395 2.47 17.80 -18.42
CA THR A 395 1.77 17.88 -19.71
C THR A 395 1.49 16.52 -20.36
N ALA A 396 1.96 15.39 -19.77
CA ALA A 396 1.69 14.09 -20.36
C ALA A 396 0.18 13.86 -20.49
N LYS A 397 -0.26 13.50 -21.69
CA LYS A 397 -1.67 13.20 -21.97
C LYS A 397 -2.06 11.91 -21.25
N PHE A 398 -3.15 11.94 -20.55
CA PHE A 398 -3.79 10.78 -19.95
C PHE A 398 -5.27 10.78 -20.33
N HIS A 399 -5.74 9.67 -20.86
CA HIS A 399 -7.13 9.47 -21.23
C HIS A 399 -7.68 8.25 -20.49
N TRP A 400 -8.95 8.28 -20.20
CA TRP A 400 -9.66 7.20 -19.52
C TRP A 400 -11.07 7.05 -20.06
N ALA A 401 -11.61 5.85 -19.96
CA ALA A 401 -13.00 5.54 -20.20
C ALA A 401 -13.43 4.37 -19.34
N GLU A 402 -14.69 4.35 -18.94
CA GLU A 402 -15.31 3.20 -18.28
C GLU A 402 -16.76 3.03 -18.72
N ALA A 403 -17.26 1.79 -18.64
CA ALA A 403 -18.64 1.43 -18.90
C ALA A 403 -19.03 0.22 -18.06
N ASP A 404 -20.24 0.24 -17.51
CA ASP A 404 -20.82 -0.91 -16.84
C ASP A 404 -21.41 -1.87 -17.88
N VAL A 405 -21.21 -3.17 -17.65
CA VAL A 405 -21.68 -4.23 -18.53
C VAL A 405 -22.30 -5.35 -17.72
N LEU A 406 -23.51 -5.75 -18.09
CA LEU A 406 -24.16 -6.94 -17.56
C LEU A 406 -24.05 -8.06 -18.60
N VAL A 407 -23.50 -9.19 -18.20
CA VAL A 407 -23.43 -10.41 -19.00
C VAL A 407 -24.41 -11.42 -18.40
N ASP A 408 -25.45 -11.74 -19.13
CA ASP A 408 -26.40 -12.78 -18.76
C ASP A 408 -26.04 -14.11 -19.45
N ASP A 409 -26.92 -14.66 -20.25
CA ASP A 409 -26.77 -15.92 -20.98
C ASP A 409 -26.39 -15.75 -22.47
N GLN A 410 -25.97 -14.55 -22.86
CA GLN A 410 -25.65 -14.19 -24.24
C GLN A 410 -24.36 -13.35 -24.33
N ASP A 411 -23.77 -13.38 -25.53
CA ASP A 411 -22.65 -12.48 -25.85
C ASP A 411 -23.11 -11.02 -25.83
N VAL A 412 -22.28 -10.16 -25.28
CA VAL A 412 -22.51 -8.73 -25.26
C VAL A 412 -21.67 -8.05 -26.35
N GLY A 413 -22.34 -7.31 -27.21
CA GLY A 413 -21.73 -6.49 -28.27
C GLY A 413 -21.84 -5.01 -27.98
N ASP A 414 -21.19 -4.22 -28.85
CA ASP A 414 -21.38 -2.75 -28.98
C ASP A 414 -21.05 -1.91 -27.76
N VAL A 415 -20.22 -2.40 -26.82
CA VAL A 415 -19.71 -1.60 -25.73
C VAL A 415 -18.81 -0.50 -26.28
N THR A 416 -19.15 0.77 -26.03
CA THR A 416 -18.36 1.89 -26.52
C THR A 416 -17.68 2.61 -25.36
N LEU A 417 -16.35 2.58 -25.34
CA LEU A 417 -15.51 3.35 -24.44
C LEU A 417 -15.06 4.64 -25.13
N ARG A 418 -15.62 5.77 -24.71
CA ARG A 418 -15.22 7.10 -25.18
C ARG A 418 -14.16 7.67 -24.25
N LEU A 419 -12.93 7.77 -24.74
CA LEU A 419 -11.82 8.31 -23.96
C LEU A 419 -12.02 9.80 -23.71
N ALA A 420 -12.08 10.15 -22.44
CA ALA A 420 -12.05 11.53 -21.97
C ALA A 420 -10.66 11.89 -21.47
N SER A 421 -10.30 13.15 -21.58
CA SER A 421 -9.06 13.64 -20.97
C SER A 421 -9.13 13.57 -19.45
N GLY A 422 -8.05 13.14 -18.82
CA GLY A 422 -7.94 13.15 -17.37
C GLY A 422 -7.85 14.57 -16.83
N LEU A 423 -8.22 14.72 -15.56
CA LEU A 423 -8.34 15.98 -14.83
C LEU A 423 -7.09 16.26 -14.00
N ARG A 424 -6.73 17.51 -13.83
CA ARG A 424 -5.54 17.95 -13.12
C ARG A 424 -5.89 18.78 -11.89
N VAL A 425 -4.97 18.81 -10.95
CA VAL A 425 -5.00 19.74 -9.82
C VAL A 425 -3.79 20.66 -9.94
N SER A 426 -4.03 21.95 -9.92
CA SER A 426 -2.98 22.97 -10.00
C SER A 426 -3.14 24.02 -8.92
N GLY A 427 -2.04 24.66 -8.55
CA GLY A 427 -2.04 25.66 -7.50
C GLY A 427 -0.63 26.14 -7.17
N ARG A 428 -0.46 26.65 -5.95
CA ARG A 428 0.79 27.24 -5.48
C ARG A 428 1.10 26.88 -4.04
N TYR A 429 2.36 27.05 -3.67
CA TYR A 429 2.82 26.98 -2.28
C TYR A 429 2.88 28.39 -1.70
N GLU A 430 2.37 28.56 -0.48
CA GLU A 430 2.49 29.79 0.31
C GLU A 430 3.13 29.50 1.67
N PHE A 431 4.04 30.39 2.09
CA PHE A 431 4.80 30.24 3.33
C PHE A 431 4.39 31.35 4.31
N ARG A 432 4.03 30.94 5.53
CA ARG A 432 3.69 31.82 6.62
C ARG A 432 4.66 31.60 7.79
N GLY A 433 5.53 32.54 8.03
CA GLY A 433 6.49 32.46 9.13
C GLY A 433 7.68 33.37 8.92
N LYS A 434 8.71 33.17 9.75
CA LYS A 434 9.95 33.95 9.74
C LYS A 434 11.17 33.12 9.34
N ALA A 435 11.03 31.77 9.29
CA ALA A 435 12.10 30.90 8.85
C ALA A 435 12.53 31.23 7.41
N PRO A 436 13.79 31.02 7.05
CA PRO A 436 14.26 31.19 5.67
C PRO A 436 13.42 30.34 4.70
N LEU A 437 13.05 30.92 3.59
CA LEU A 437 12.34 30.17 2.53
C LEU A 437 13.18 28.97 2.07
N PRO A 438 12.54 27.86 1.73
CA PRO A 438 13.25 26.69 1.24
C PRO A 438 14.02 27.01 -0.05
N THR A 439 15.20 26.45 -0.20
CA THR A 439 15.95 26.53 -1.45
C THR A 439 15.23 25.75 -2.55
N THR A 440 15.53 26.07 -3.81
CA THR A 440 15.02 25.32 -4.97
C THR A 440 15.24 23.82 -4.84
N GLN A 441 16.41 23.41 -4.35
CA GLN A 441 16.72 21.99 -4.13
C GLN A 441 15.83 21.35 -3.06
N GLN A 442 15.52 22.07 -1.99
CA GLN A 442 14.59 21.60 -0.94
C GLN A 442 13.16 21.50 -1.48
N MET A 443 12.74 22.44 -2.34
CA MET A 443 11.43 22.40 -2.96
C MET A 443 11.23 21.19 -3.88
N LEU A 444 12.27 20.61 -4.45
CA LEU A 444 12.17 19.35 -5.20
C LEU A 444 11.67 18.16 -4.34
N ASN A 445 11.75 18.29 -3.02
CA ASN A 445 11.20 17.30 -2.10
C ASN A 445 9.71 17.54 -1.78
N SER A 446 9.18 18.71 -2.17
CA SER A 446 7.78 19.08 -1.94
C SER A 446 6.90 18.55 -3.05
N THR A 447 6.40 17.36 -2.89
CA THR A 447 5.47 16.75 -3.85
C THR A 447 4.03 16.99 -3.43
N ILE A 448 3.14 17.19 -4.39
CA ILE A 448 1.70 17.05 -4.21
C ILE A 448 1.31 15.64 -4.62
N THR A 449 0.51 15.00 -3.79
CA THR A 449 0.06 13.64 -4.03
C THR A 449 -1.46 13.60 -4.01
N LEU A 450 -2.05 12.97 -5.01
CA LEU A 450 -3.47 12.64 -5.04
C LEU A 450 -3.63 11.14 -4.76
N THR A 451 -4.34 10.83 -3.69
CA THR A 451 -4.64 9.44 -3.31
C THR A 451 -6.13 9.20 -3.46
N PRO A 452 -6.57 8.25 -4.31
CA PRO A 452 -7.98 7.94 -4.46
C PRO A 452 -8.58 7.41 -3.16
N VAL A 453 -9.80 7.85 -2.83
CA VAL A 453 -10.54 7.38 -1.64
C VAL A 453 -11.15 6.01 -1.87
N ASP A 454 -11.75 5.84 -3.04
CA ASP A 454 -12.58 4.68 -3.37
C ASP A 454 -11.87 3.69 -4.30
N ALA A 455 -10.57 3.88 -4.56
CA ALA A 455 -9.87 3.07 -5.54
C ALA A 455 -9.64 1.63 -5.07
N GLU A 456 -9.94 0.71 -5.94
CA GLU A 456 -9.59 -0.70 -5.85
C GLU A 456 -8.07 -0.92 -6.02
N GLU A 457 -7.38 0.05 -6.60
CA GLU A 457 -5.93 0.05 -6.79
C GLU A 457 -5.25 1.01 -5.81
N ARG A 458 -4.22 0.54 -5.13
CA ARG A 458 -3.34 1.41 -4.32
C ARG A 458 -2.40 2.19 -5.25
N MET A 459 -2.95 3.17 -5.94
CA MET A 459 -2.18 4.04 -6.83
C MET A 459 -2.24 5.48 -6.35
N VAL A 460 -1.12 6.16 -6.45
CA VAL A 460 -1.01 7.58 -6.12
C VAL A 460 -0.45 8.34 -7.32
N GLY A 461 -0.93 9.52 -7.51
CA GLY A 461 -0.39 10.40 -8.53
C GLY A 461 0.34 11.58 -7.91
N TRP A 462 1.29 12.10 -8.64
CA TRP A 462 2.26 13.07 -8.16
C TRP A 462 2.22 14.36 -8.97
N GLY A 463 2.53 15.48 -8.30
CA GLY A 463 2.83 16.76 -8.90
C GLY A 463 4.04 17.38 -8.20
N PHE A 464 4.82 18.15 -8.94
CA PHE A 464 6.00 18.82 -8.43
C PHE A 464 5.86 20.32 -8.57
N PRO A 465 6.34 21.12 -7.60
CA PRO A 465 6.38 22.55 -7.75
C PRO A 465 7.39 22.95 -8.84
N ASP A 466 7.03 23.96 -9.63
CA ASP A 466 7.98 24.62 -10.50
C ASP A 466 9.08 25.28 -9.67
N ARG A 467 10.28 25.33 -10.25
CA ARG A 467 11.46 25.83 -9.55
C ARG A 467 11.49 27.34 -9.38
N LYS A 468 10.69 28.09 -10.15
CA LYS A 468 10.77 29.55 -10.22
C LYS A 468 9.68 30.25 -9.44
N ASP A 469 8.44 29.77 -9.54
CA ASP A 469 7.26 30.49 -9.08
C ASP A 469 6.44 29.75 -8.02
N LEU A 470 6.93 28.58 -7.58
CA LEU A 470 6.26 27.74 -6.57
C LEU A 470 4.87 27.25 -7.02
N LEU A 471 4.57 27.32 -8.31
CA LEU A 471 3.38 26.74 -8.89
C LEU A 471 3.54 25.24 -9.03
N PHE A 472 2.45 24.49 -8.93
CA PHE A 472 2.45 23.07 -9.21
C PHE A 472 1.29 22.69 -10.11
N THR A 473 1.48 21.64 -10.88
CA THR A 473 0.43 20.95 -11.62
C THR A 473 0.65 19.45 -11.47
N THR A 474 -0.41 18.72 -11.10
CA THR A 474 -0.31 17.27 -11.00
C THR A 474 -0.38 16.61 -12.37
N ALA A 475 -0.03 15.34 -12.43
CA ALA A 475 -0.46 14.49 -13.52
C ALA A 475 -1.99 14.49 -13.61
N ALA A 476 -2.52 14.00 -14.72
CA ALA A 476 -3.95 13.91 -14.92
C ALA A 476 -4.53 12.62 -14.30
N PHE A 477 -5.76 12.71 -13.81
CA PHE A 477 -6.49 11.67 -13.09
C PHE A 477 -7.88 11.45 -13.71
N PRO A 478 -8.48 10.28 -13.59
CA PRO A 478 -9.90 10.11 -13.88
C PRO A 478 -10.74 10.90 -12.87
N PRO A 479 -12.01 11.20 -13.16
CA PRO A 479 -12.96 11.69 -12.16
C PRO A 479 -13.02 10.75 -10.95
N GLY A 480 -13.24 11.32 -9.77
CA GLY A 480 -13.26 10.54 -8.54
C GLY A 480 -13.07 11.39 -7.30
N ARG A 481 -13.01 10.72 -6.16
CA ARG A 481 -12.72 11.32 -4.85
C ARG A 481 -11.25 11.11 -4.51
N TYR A 482 -10.57 12.19 -4.11
CA TYR A 482 -9.13 12.15 -3.85
C TYR A 482 -8.76 12.91 -2.59
N PHE A 483 -7.83 12.37 -1.81
CA PHE A 483 -7.11 13.15 -0.83
C PHE A 483 -5.94 13.86 -1.48
N VAL A 484 -5.85 15.16 -1.26
CA VAL A 484 -4.67 15.95 -1.60
C VAL A 484 -3.71 15.90 -0.42
N SER A 485 -2.49 15.48 -0.67
CA SER A 485 -1.40 15.53 0.30
C SER A 485 -0.28 16.37 -0.25
N ALA A 486 0.45 17.02 0.65
CA ALA A 486 1.67 17.73 0.30
C ALA A 486 2.81 17.27 1.19
N ARG A 487 3.98 17.12 0.61
CA ARG A 487 5.20 16.85 1.37
C ARG A 487 5.88 18.17 1.71
N LYS A 488 6.36 18.31 2.94
CA LYS A 488 7.11 19.49 3.37
C LYS A 488 8.51 19.53 2.75
N PRO A 489 9.05 20.72 2.43
CA PRO A 489 10.35 20.85 1.75
C PRO A 489 11.54 20.48 2.65
N ASN A 490 11.46 20.78 3.95
CA ASN A 490 12.51 20.54 4.93
C ASN A 490 11.92 20.38 6.35
N VAL A 491 12.77 20.38 7.37
CA VAL A 491 12.36 20.21 8.78
C VAL A 491 11.73 21.44 9.39
N ASP A 492 12.01 22.63 8.88
CA ASP A 492 11.59 23.90 9.43
C ASP A 492 10.15 24.27 9.06
N TRP A 493 9.68 23.76 7.93
CA TRP A 493 8.35 24.04 7.40
C TRP A 493 7.38 22.87 7.59
N HIS A 494 6.13 23.18 7.91
CA HIS A 494 5.06 22.21 8.18
C HIS A 494 3.80 22.59 7.40
N ILE A 495 3.07 21.60 6.89
CA ILE A 495 1.82 21.85 6.19
C ILE A 495 0.77 22.35 7.19
N GLU A 496 0.32 23.57 7.02
CA GLU A 496 -0.72 24.19 7.85
C GLU A 496 -2.12 23.87 7.31
N ALA A 497 -2.33 24.03 6.00
CA ALA A 497 -3.61 23.83 5.34
C ALA A 497 -3.42 23.50 3.86
N ILE A 498 -4.44 22.91 3.26
CA ILE A 498 -4.62 22.84 1.80
C ILE A 498 -5.92 23.57 1.49
N LEU A 499 -5.82 24.78 0.96
CA LEU A 499 -6.96 25.64 0.74
C LEU A 499 -7.49 25.51 -0.68
N ILE A 500 -8.80 25.36 -0.81
CA ILE A 500 -9.56 25.42 -2.05
C ILE A 500 -10.73 26.37 -1.78
N ASP A 501 -10.87 27.41 -2.56
CA ASP A 501 -11.87 28.48 -2.36
C ASP A 501 -11.85 29.04 -0.93
N GLY A 502 -10.66 29.15 -0.33
CA GLY A 502 -10.46 29.64 1.04
C GLY A 502 -10.84 28.68 2.16
N GLN A 503 -11.34 27.50 1.85
CA GLN A 503 -11.66 26.44 2.81
C GLN A 503 -10.52 25.43 2.90
N ASP A 504 -10.29 24.88 4.10
CA ASP A 504 -9.27 23.87 4.33
C ASP A 504 -9.79 22.46 3.97
N TRP A 505 -9.10 21.83 3.02
CA TRP A 505 -9.37 20.49 2.50
C TRP A 505 -8.30 19.46 2.88
N TYR A 506 -7.41 19.77 3.79
CA TYR A 506 -6.35 18.84 4.17
C TYR A 506 -6.87 17.48 4.64
N ASP A 507 -7.93 17.45 5.42
CA ASP A 507 -8.53 16.25 6.02
C ASP A 507 -9.87 15.85 5.37
N LYS A 508 -10.14 16.37 4.17
CA LYS A 508 -11.33 16.07 3.37
C LYS A 508 -10.93 15.63 1.97
N ALA A 509 -11.73 14.74 1.40
CA ALA A 509 -11.55 14.35 0.01
C ALA A 509 -12.11 15.43 -0.93
N ILE A 510 -11.33 15.81 -1.94
CA ILE A 510 -11.82 16.61 -3.07
C ILE A 510 -12.57 15.70 -4.05
N VAL A 511 -13.45 16.29 -4.85
CA VAL A 511 -14.17 15.59 -5.91
C VAL A 511 -13.78 16.20 -7.26
N LEU A 512 -13.07 15.45 -8.07
CA LEU A 512 -12.83 15.78 -9.48
C LEU A 512 -13.98 15.20 -10.30
N ARG A 513 -14.67 16.00 -11.10
CA ARG A 513 -15.84 15.56 -11.89
C ARG A 513 -15.62 15.70 -13.40
N ASP A 514 -15.56 16.93 -13.87
CA ASP A 514 -15.64 17.30 -15.30
C ASP A 514 -14.65 18.39 -15.72
N ARG A 515 -13.91 18.96 -14.78
CA ARG A 515 -12.93 20.02 -15.03
C ARG A 515 -11.75 19.94 -14.07
N ASP A 516 -10.64 20.53 -14.50
CA ASP A 516 -9.46 20.73 -13.67
C ASP A 516 -9.80 21.53 -12.40
N LEU A 517 -9.12 21.18 -11.32
CA LEU A 517 -9.18 21.95 -10.08
C LEU A 517 -7.98 22.89 -10.05
N THR A 518 -8.25 24.19 -10.08
CA THR A 518 -7.24 25.25 -10.07
C THR A 518 -7.20 25.99 -8.72
N ASP A 519 -6.18 26.84 -8.56
CA ASP A 519 -6.06 27.77 -7.42
C ASP A 519 -5.95 27.12 -6.04
N VAL A 520 -5.47 25.86 -6.01
CA VAL A 520 -5.20 25.18 -4.75
C VAL A 520 -3.98 25.80 -4.07
N VAL A 521 -4.14 26.21 -2.80
CA VAL A 521 -3.04 26.78 -2.02
C VAL A 521 -2.56 25.81 -0.97
N VAL A 522 -1.30 25.40 -1.07
CA VAL A 522 -0.62 24.63 -0.02
C VAL A 522 0.05 25.60 0.92
N MET A 523 -0.57 25.79 2.09
CA MET A 523 -0.09 26.71 3.11
C MET A 523 0.89 26.01 4.03
N LEU A 524 2.09 26.58 4.21
CA LEU A 524 3.10 26.10 5.15
C LEU A 524 3.36 27.12 6.26
N THR A 525 3.73 26.60 7.44
CA THR A 525 4.12 27.41 8.60
C THR A 525 5.41 26.90 9.23
N ASP A 526 6.19 27.77 9.83
CA ASP A 526 7.34 27.46 10.68
C ASP A 526 6.97 27.38 12.17
N GLU A 527 5.70 27.66 12.53
CA GLU A 527 5.17 27.61 13.88
C GLU A 527 4.12 26.48 14.03
N PRO A 528 4.53 25.19 14.03
CA PRO A 528 3.59 24.08 14.15
C PRO A 528 2.97 24.01 15.53
N SER A 529 1.69 23.64 15.61
CA SER A 529 1.06 23.42 16.91
C SER A 529 1.55 22.13 17.55
N THR A 530 1.62 22.15 18.88
CA THR A 530 2.00 21.01 19.70
C THR A 530 0.92 20.71 20.74
N LEU A 531 0.78 19.44 21.13
CA LEU A 531 -0.01 19.02 22.27
C LEU A 531 0.87 18.21 23.22
N SER A 532 1.00 18.67 24.44
CA SER A 532 1.70 17.96 25.52
C SER A 532 0.75 17.59 26.65
N GLY A 533 1.09 16.55 27.39
CA GLY A 533 0.30 16.11 28.53
C GLY A 533 1.03 15.07 29.37
N PHE A 534 0.27 14.46 30.27
CA PHE A 534 0.79 13.49 31.23
C PHE A 534 -0.23 12.34 31.42
N VAL A 535 0.27 11.12 31.60
CA VAL A 535 -0.53 9.94 31.93
C VAL A 535 -0.31 9.58 33.38
N ALA A 536 -1.35 9.78 34.21
CA ALA A 536 -1.26 9.60 35.66
C ALA A 536 -1.27 8.10 36.02
N GLY A 537 -0.43 7.74 37.02
CA GLY A 537 -0.41 6.39 37.59
C GLY A 537 0.18 5.33 36.66
N SER A 538 0.79 5.69 35.54
CA SER A 538 1.49 4.75 34.70
C SER A 538 2.84 4.37 35.31
N THR A 539 3.02 3.10 35.67
CA THR A 539 4.34 2.53 35.85
C THR A 539 4.93 2.32 34.46
N VAL A 540 5.77 3.25 34.03
CA VAL A 540 6.45 3.13 32.75
C VAL A 540 7.61 2.17 32.92
N THR A 541 7.42 0.94 32.46
CA THR A 541 8.53 0.00 32.24
C THR A 541 8.77 -0.13 30.74
N PRO A 542 9.94 -0.53 30.29
CA PRO A 542 10.26 -0.62 28.86
C PRO A 542 9.22 -1.36 28.01
N ASN A 543 8.51 -2.33 28.60
CA ASN A 543 7.55 -3.20 27.93
C ASN A 543 6.09 -2.94 28.34
N ALA A 544 5.83 -2.08 29.30
CA ALA A 544 4.50 -1.72 29.76
C ALA A 544 4.26 -0.21 29.63
N THR A 545 4.86 0.40 28.62
CA THR A 545 4.66 1.82 28.32
C THR A 545 3.33 2.02 27.61
N PRO A 546 2.38 2.76 28.19
CA PRO A 546 1.09 3.03 27.57
C PRO A 546 1.24 3.76 26.23
N TRP A 547 0.27 3.55 25.38
CA TRP A 547 0.08 4.34 24.18
C TRP A 547 -0.78 5.57 24.48
N VAL A 548 -0.49 6.67 23.80
CA VAL A 548 -1.42 7.80 23.70
C VAL A 548 -1.80 7.95 22.24
N VAL A 549 -3.10 8.03 21.99
CA VAL A 549 -3.69 8.16 20.66
C VAL A 549 -4.50 9.44 20.62
N LEU A 550 -4.25 10.24 19.58
CA LEU A 550 -4.97 11.47 19.27
C LEU A 550 -5.65 11.31 17.91
N PHE A 551 -6.96 11.52 17.83
CA PHE A 551 -7.73 11.37 16.58
C PHE A 551 -8.88 12.38 16.53
N PRO A 552 -9.41 12.73 15.33
CA PRO A 552 -10.48 13.70 15.18
C PRO A 552 -11.73 13.33 15.97
N ALA A 553 -12.41 14.34 16.54
CA ALA A 553 -13.65 14.12 17.29
C ALA A 553 -14.87 13.89 16.40
N LEU A 554 -14.81 14.26 15.13
CA LEU A 554 -15.93 14.10 14.18
C LEU A 554 -15.95 12.69 13.61
N VAL A 555 -17.07 11.98 13.80
CA VAL A 555 -17.26 10.57 13.42
C VAL A 555 -17.23 10.36 11.91
N ASP A 556 -17.75 11.30 11.13
CA ASP A 556 -17.71 11.30 9.66
C ASP A 556 -16.28 11.24 9.09
N LYS A 557 -15.31 11.79 9.82
CA LYS A 557 -13.90 11.70 9.44
C LYS A 557 -13.27 10.32 9.66
N TRP A 558 -13.95 9.39 10.29
CA TRP A 558 -13.42 8.05 10.59
C TRP A 558 -13.72 7.04 9.50
N ILE A 559 -14.78 7.23 8.73
CA ILE A 559 -15.30 6.22 7.79
C ILE A 559 -15.39 6.78 6.36
N ASP A 560 -16.08 7.89 6.16
CA ASP A 560 -16.42 8.36 4.80
C ASP A 560 -15.28 9.11 4.10
N ASP A 561 -14.40 9.75 4.84
CA ASP A 561 -13.21 10.43 4.31
C ASP A 561 -11.93 9.58 4.39
N GLY A 562 -12.03 8.36 4.88
CA GLY A 562 -11.22 7.19 4.54
C GLY A 562 -9.73 7.17 4.89
N MET A 563 -9.12 8.19 5.51
CA MET A 563 -7.71 8.13 5.87
C MET A 563 -7.43 8.75 7.24
N LEU A 564 -7.95 8.12 8.27
CA LEU A 564 -7.76 8.56 9.65
C LEU A 564 -6.28 8.68 10.07
N GLU A 565 -5.40 7.87 9.48
CA GLU A 565 -3.96 7.95 9.72
C GLU A 565 -3.34 9.31 9.38
N ARG A 566 -3.90 10.04 8.42
CA ARG A 566 -3.40 11.37 8.04
C ARG A 566 -3.63 12.43 9.12
N VAL A 567 -4.67 12.26 9.91
CA VAL A 567 -5.14 13.25 10.89
C VAL A 567 -5.05 12.77 12.32
N SER A 568 -4.58 11.53 12.52
CA SER A 568 -4.35 10.93 13.82
C SER A 568 -2.87 10.94 14.19
N SER A 569 -2.59 10.86 15.46
CA SER A 569 -1.23 10.70 15.98
C SER A 569 -1.24 9.66 17.08
N GLN A 570 -0.20 8.86 17.13
CA GLN A 570 0.02 7.90 18.21
C GLN A 570 1.46 7.98 18.69
N GLY A 571 1.65 7.71 19.96
CA GLY A 571 2.98 7.75 20.57
C GLY A 571 3.00 7.04 21.91
N ARG A 572 4.19 6.63 22.33
CA ARG A 572 4.38 6.07 23.65
C ARG A 572 4.66 7.17 24.67
N VAL A 573 4.26 6.92 25.89
CA VAL A 573 4.50 7.79 27.03
C VAL A 573 5.99 7.78 27.38
N GLY A 574 6.56 8.91 27.75
CA GLY A 574 7.93 8.98 28.25
C GLY A 574 8.10 8.30 29.61
N ALA A 575 9.35 8.08 30.04
CA ALA A 575 9.66 7.44 31.31
C ALA A 575 9.09 8.20 32.53
N ASP A 576 8.89 9.51 32.40
CA ASP A 576 8.30 10.41 33.39
C ASP A 576 6.76 10.47 33.30
N GLY A 577 6.14 9.68 32.45
CA GLY A 577 4.70 9.73 32.19
C GLY A 577 4.27 10.81 31.20
N SER A 578 5.17 11.62 30.68
CA SER A 578 4.84 12.69 29.73
C SER A 578 4.63 12.18 28.32
N PHE A 579 3.89 12.94 27.53
CA PHE A 579 3.79 12.75 26.08
C PHE A 579 3.76 14.09 25.36
N THR A 580 4.20 14.12 24.11
CA THR A 580 4.14 15.29 23.24
C THR A 580 3.89 14.89 21.80
N PHE A 581 2.80 15.38 21.23
CA PHE A 581 2.55 15.36 19.80
C PHE A 581 3.02 16.68 19.19
N ARG A 582 3.77 16.59 18.11
CA ARG A 582 4.26 17.73 17.33
C ARG A 582 3.55 17.77 15.98
N ASN A 583 3.44 18.95 15.41
CA ASN A 583 2.80 19.17 14.11
C ASN A 583 1.32 18.76 14.09
N VAL A 584 0.62 18.91 15.21
CA VAL A 584 -0.81 18.65 15.29
C VAL A 584 -1.53 19.85 14.72
N ARG A 585 -2.54 19.58 13.89
CA ARG A 585 -3.35 20.65 13.30
C ARG A 585 -4.36 21.19 14.32
N PRO A 586 -4.70 22.50 14.26
CA PRO A 586 -5.81 23.03 15.04
C PRO A 586 -7.13 22.31 14.74
N GLY A 587 -7.94 22.07 15.77
CA GLY A 587 -9.23 21.38 15.61
C GLY A 587 -9.74 20.72 16.88
N GLN A 588 -10.84 19.98 16.73
CA GLN A 588 -11.46 19.18 17.80
C GLN A 588 -10.97 17.73 17.70
N PHE A 589 -10.39 17.23 18.77
CA PHE A 589 -9.83 15.88 18.83
C PHE A 589 -10.30 15.12 20.06
N LEU A 590 -10.16 13.82 20.00
CA LEU A 590 -10.27 12.89 21.13
C LEU A 590 -8.87 12.35 21.46
N LEU A 591 -8.59 12.24 22.75
CA LEU A 591 -7.32 11.81 23.29
C LEU A 591 -7.52 10.62 24.23
N ALA A 592 -6.83 9.52 24.00
CA ALA A 592 -6.94 8.32 24.80
C ALA A 592 -5.56 7.77 25.18
N ALA A 593 -5.40 7.31 26.43
CA ALA A 593 -4.23 6.55 26.86
C ALA A 593 -4.62 5.06 26.94
N LEU A 594 -3.94 4.21 26.19
CA LEU A 594 -4.23 2.79 26.03
C LEU A 594 -3.13 1.93 26.67
N PRO A 595 -3.47 0.74 27.19
CA PRO A 595 -2.48 -0.21 27.70
C PRO A 595 -1.41 -0.55 26.65
N ALA A 596 -0.22 -0.91 27.12
CA ALA A 596 0.91 -1.24 26.24
C ALA A 596 0.63 -2.41 25.30
N GLU A 597 -0.20 -3.34 25.74
CA GLU A 597 -0.61 -4.55 24.99
C GLU A 597 -1.74 -4.31 23.99
N THR A 598 -2.27 -3.09 23.90
CA THR A 598 -3.36 -2.80 22.96
C THR A 598 -2.85 -2.80 21.52
N ALA A 599 -3.45 -3.64 20.67
CA ALA A 599 -3.30 -3.53 19.23
C ALA A 599 -4.04 -2.29 18.73
N ILE A 600 -3.29 -1.32 18.21
CA ILE A 600 -3.86 -0.08 17.71
C ILE A 600 -4.08 -0.21 16.21
N ASP A 601 -5.34 -0.19 15.80
CA ASP A 601 -5.74 -0.07 14.41
C ASP A 601 -6.62 1.16 14.23
N LEU A 602 -6.01 2.27 13.88
CA LEU A 602 -6.73 3.54 13.65
C LEU A 602 -7.51 3.55 12.32
N GLN A 603 -7.43 2.52 11.52
CA GLN A 603 -8.26 2.38 10.32
C GLN A 603 -9.51 1.53 10.57
N ASP A 604 -9.55 0.75 11.67
CA ASP A 604 -10.72 -0.02 12.05
C ASP A 604 -11.78 0.85 12.74
N PRO A 605 -12.94 1.09 12.09
CA PRO A 605 -14.02 1.89 12.68
C PRO A 605 -14.59 1.29 13.97
N VAL A 606 -14.52 -0.01 14.16
CA VAL A 606 -14.97 -0.68 15.39
C VAL A 606 -14.03 -0.35 16.54
N PHE A 607 -12.71 -0.43 16.29
CA PHE A 607 -11.71 -0.04 17.27
C PHE A 607 -11.86 1.44 17.66
N ILE A 608 -11.96 2.33 16.67
CA ILE A 608 -12.09 3.78 16.90
C ILE A 608 -13.34 4.12 17.70
N ARG A 609 -14.50 3.56 17.35
CA ARG A 609 -15.76 3.80 18.12
C ARG A 609 -15.64 3.36 19.57
N ARG A 610 -14.97 2.23 19.81
CA ARG A 610 -14.76 1.71 21.16
C ARG A 610 -13.91 2.66 22.00
N ILE A 611 -12.79 3.16 21.47
CA ILE A 611 -11.93 4.09 22.21
C ILE A 611 -12.55 5.49 22.32
N ALA A 612 -13.29 5.95 21.31
CA ALA A 612 -13.95 7.26 21.31
C ALA A 612 -14.96 7.40 22.46
N ALA A 613 -15.67 6.31 22.79
CA ALA A 613 -16.66 6.31 23.88
C ALA A 613 -16.07 6.68 25.25
N VAL A 614 -14.75 6.50 25.44
CA VAL A 614 -14.04 6.70 26.71
C VAL A 614 -12.89 7.70 26.62
N ALA A 615 -12.67 8.25 25.44
CA ALA A 615 -11.60 9.23 25.19
C ALA A 615 -11.93 10.62 25.75
N THR A 616 -10.90 11.39 26.04
CA THR A 616 -11.00 12.76 26.57
C THR A 616 -11.05 13.77 25.41
N PRO A 617 -12.07 14.63 25.29
CA PRO A 617 -12.10 15.69 24.29
C PRO A 617 -10.99 16.71 24.52
N VAL A 618 -10.33 17.14 23.44
CA VAL A 618 -9.31 18.19 23.47
C VAL A 618 -9.45 19.10 22.25
N THR A 619 -9.36 20.39 22.48
CA THR A 619 -9.31 21.42 21.42
C THR A 619 -7.88 21.85 21.23
N ILE A 620 -7.35 21.63 20.02
CA ILE A 620 -6.03 22.12 19.62
C ILE A 620 -6.18 23.50 18.98
N ARG A 621 -5.42 24.47 19.50
CA ARG A 621 -5.26 25.81 18.93
C ARG A 621 -3.88 25.96 18.33
N ARG A 622 -3.64 26.99 17.55
CA ARG A 622 -2.29 27.31 17.07
C ARG A 622 -1.31 27.50 18.24
N GLY A 623 -0.09 26.99 18.07
CA GLY A 623 0.96 27.06 19.08
C GLY A 623 0.94 25.92 20.09
N ALA A 624 1.44 26.17 21.29
CA ALA A 624 1.57 25.16 22.33
C ALA A 624 0.24 24.91 23.05
N ASN A 625 -0.18 23.67 23.11
CA ASN A 625 -1.39 23.20 23.80
C ASN A 625 -1.01 22.20 24.89
N ARG A 626 -1.81 22.17 25.96
CA ARG A 626 -1.64 21.24 27.08
C ARG A 626 -2.93 20.50 27.36
N ALA A 627 -2.86 19.18 27.39
CA ALA A 627 -3.98 18.32 27.78
C ALA A 627 -4.07 18.18 29.30
N ALA A 628 -5.27 17.88 29.80
CA ALA A 628 -5.46 17.39 31.15
C ALA A 628 -4.73 16.05 31.36
N ALA A 629 -4.45 15.70 32.62
CA ALA A 629 -3.86 14.41 32.94
C ALA A 629 -4.79 13.27 32.50
N LEU A 630 -4.26 12.32 31.74
CA LEU A 630 -4.98 11.14 31.30
C LEU A 630 -4.84 9.99 32.30
N LYS A 631 -5.80 9.10 32.29
CA LYS A 631 -5.70 7.78 32.90
C LYS A 631 -5.65 6.72 31.82
N VAL A 632 -4.86 5.65 32.04
CA VAL A 632 -4.86 4.50 31.13
C VAL A 632 -6.24 3.87 31.15
N LEU A 633 -6.81 3.69 29.97
CA LEU A 633 -8.11 3.03 29.82
C LEU A 633 -7.94 1.54 30.13
N VAL A 634 -8.74 1.03 31.06
CA VAL A 634 -8.76 -0.40 31.37
C VAL A 634 -9.63 -1.06 30.31
N SER A 635 -9.05 -1.99 29.53
CA SER A 635 -9.80 -2.84 28.61
C SER A 635 -10.80 -3.68 29.41
N LYS A 636 -12.10 -3.42 29.25
CA LYS A 636 -13.13 -4.37 29.69
C LYS A 636 -13.35 -5.43 28.64
#